data_81d211930bdbfc4764fc7c583026f039
#
_entry.id   81d211930bdbfc4764fc7c583026f039
#
_cell.length_a   1.000
_cell.length_b   1.000
_cell.length_c   1.000
_cell.angle_alpha   90.00
_cell.angle_beta   90.00
_cell.angle_gamma   90.00
#
_symmetry.space_group_name_H-M   'P 1'
#
loop_
_entity.id
_entity.type
_entity.pdbx_description
1 polymer ?
#
loop_
_entity_poly.entity_id
_entity_poly.type
_entity_poly.pdbx_seq_one_letter_code
_entity_poly.pdbx_strand_id
1 'polypeptide(L)'
;RRQRQMCIRDSTDREIPVIADEYVDKEFGTGCVKITPAHDPNDFEVGRRHNLEEINIMNDDATINELGGKYAGMDRYEARKAMVADLEELGLLVKVVPHNHSVGTHDRCGTTVEPMIKPQWFVKMDEMAKAAIKALDDGDLKFVPSRFDKTYLHWLENIRDWCISRQLWWGHRIPAYYCDECGEVVVAREMPEKCPKCGCTHLHQDEDTLDTWFSSALWPFSTLGWPEKTPELEYFYPTDVLVTGYDIIFFWVIRMVFSALEQTDQVPFHHVLIHGLVRDSQGRKMSKSLGNGIDPLEVIDKYGADALRLTLMTGNAPGNDMRFYWEKVEASRNFANKIWNASRFIMMNLEGKTVTEPENLNDLCAEDKWILSHLNTVIREATENMEKYELGIAVQKVYDFLWDELCDWYIEMAKVRLWKAEEDPKAANDALWTLRTALTEGLKLLHPYMPFITEEIYCTLLPEEESIMISEWPVYREERNFPDAEKAIEGFKEVVRGIRNTRTEMNVPNNRKTSLHIVAKDAETAAMYENSKKSFVNLAFAKEILVQTDKNGISEDAVSVVVSNAVVYMPLEDLIDKDKEIERLTKETERLTKEIARCEGMLNNPNFVNKAPAAKVDAEKDKLAKYKEMMDKVKGQLEQLKK
;
A
#
# COMPACT_ATOMS: atom_id res chain seq x y z
N ARG A 1 25.51 -42.93 35.80
CA ARG A 1 26.85 -42.38 35.51
C ARG A 1 27.24 -41.53 36.69
N ARG A 2 28.48 -41.73 37.22
CA ARG A 2 28.97 -41.04 38.42
C ARG A 2 29.18 -39.56 38.06
N GLN A 3 28.55 -38.66 38.79
CA GLN A 3 28.82 -37.24 38.75
C GLN A 3 30.30 -37.03 39.17
N ARG A 4 31.10 -36.44 38.29
CA ARG A 4 32.48 -36.05 38.63
C ARG A 4 32.49 -34.57 38.95
N GLN A 5 33.03 -34.22 40.10
CA GLN A 5 33.36 -32.83 40.44
C GLN A 5 34.74 -32.49 39.88
N MET A 6 34.89 -31.32 39.33
CA MET A 6 36.16 -30.78 38.87
C MET A 6 36.50 -29.55 39.72
N CYS A 7 37.70 -29.54 40.25
CA CYS A 7 38.19 -28.40 41.03
C CYS A 7 38.81 -27.37 40.07
N ILE A 8 38.35 -26.13 40.10
CA ILE A 8 38.95 -25.02 39.38
C ILE A 8 39.88 -24.28 40.34
N ARG A 9 41.17 -24.64 40.32
CA ARG A 9 42.19 -24.07 41.21
C ARG A 9 42.87 -22.82 40.70
N ASP A 10 42.56 -22.46 39.47
CA ASP A 10 43.24 -21.38 38.75
C ASP A 10 42.80 -19.98 39.15
N SER A 11 41.52 -19.75 39.41
CA SER A 11 41.03 -18.40 39.72
C SER A 11 40.22 -18.28 41.02
N THR A 12 39.38 -19.28 41.36
CA THR A 12 38.43 -19.18 42.47
C THR A 12 38.52 -20.34 43.47
N ASP A 13 39.31 -21.36 43.18
CA ASP A 13 39.49 -22.59 43.99
C ASP A 13 38.13 -23.28 44.32
N ARG A 14 37.15 -23.17 43.42
CA ARG A 14 35.79 -23.65 43.59
C ARG A 14 35.56 -24.96 42.83
N GLU A 15 34.82 -25.88 43.43
CA GLU A 15 34.38 -27.11 42.79
C GLU A 15 33.11 -26.84 41.96
N ILE A 16 33.11 -27.31 40.71
CA ILE A 16 31.93 -27.28 39.83
C ILE A 16 31.53 -28.69 39.42
N PRO A 17 30.22 -29.00 39.30
CA PRO A 17 29.75 -30.31 38.88
C PRO A 17 30.01 -30.57 37.41
N VAL A 18 30.35 -31.79 37.03
CA VAL A 18 30.37 -32.26 35.66
C VAL A 18 29.04 -32.94 35.38
N ILE A 19 28.29 -32.38 34.48
CA ILE A 19 26.94 -32.83 34.07
C ILE A 19 26.94 -33.36 32.63
N ALA A 20 25.91 -34.08 32.26
CA ALA A 20 25.63 -34.47 30.86
C ALA A 20 24.31 -33.84 30.42
N ASP A 21 24.34 -33.09 29.34
CA ASP A 21 23.18 -32.40 28.78
C ASP A 21 23.21 -32.51 27.26
N GLU A 22 22.04 -32.55 26.61
CA GLU A 22 21.89 -32.60 25.15
C GLU A 22 22.33 -31.31 24.46
N TYR A 23 22.42 -30.20 25.20
CA TYR A 23 22.91 -28.92 24.70
C TYR A 23 24.36 -29.00 24.18
N VAL A 24 25.15 -29.99 24.69
CA VAL A 24 26.58 -30.10 24.37
C VAL A 24 26.78 -30.87 23.07
N ASP A 25 27.27 -30.21 22.02
CA ASP A 25 27.74 -30.85 20.81
C ASP A 25 29.08 -31.56 21.05
N LYS A 26 29.08 -32.89 20.93
CA LYS A 26 30.25 -33.74 21.15
C LYS A 26 31.35 -33.59 20.10
N GLU A 27 30.97 -33.13 18.90
CA GLU A 27 31.88 -33.00 17.77
C GLU A 27 32.47 -31.60 17.67
N PHE A 28 31.93 -30.63 18.44
CA PHE A 28 32.42 -29.26 18.45
C PHE A 28 33.54 -29.09 19.50
N GLY A 29 34.71 -28.64 19.06
CA GLY A 29 35.86 -28.36 19.92
C GLY A 29 36.35 -29.57 20.70
N THR A 30 36.26 -29.54 22.05
CA THR A 30 36.62 -30.64 22.94
C THR A 30 35.44 -31.54 23.33
N GLY A 31 34.23 -31.21 22.85
CA GLY A 31 32.99 -31.86 23.31
C GLY A 31 32.62 -31.57 24.78
N CYS A 32 33.26 -30.56 25.40
CA CYS A 32 32.98 -30.08 26.74
C CYS A 32 32.71 -28.59 26.72
N VAL A 33 31.60 -28.17 27.34
CA VAL A 33 31.20 -26.76 27.46
C VAL A 33 31.22 -26.34 28.91
N LYS A 34 31.71 -25.12 29.17
CA LYS A 34 31.58 -24.47 30.48
C LYS A 34 30.20 -23.82 30.53
N ILE A 35 29.41 -24.11 31.55
CA ILE A 35 28.08 -23.57 31.76
C ILE A 35 28.13 -22.46 32.80
N THR A 36 27.62 -21.27 32.48
CA THR A 36 27.57 -20.08 33.34
C THR A 36 26.13 -19.54 33.39
N PRO A 37 25.28 -20.11 34.27
CA PRO A 37 23.84 -19.82 34.27
C PRO A 37 23.47 -18.34 34.38
N ALA A 38 24.28 -17.55 35.09
CA ALA A 38 24.01 -16.15 35.36
C ALA A 38 24.30 -15.20 34.16
N HIS A 39 25.07 -15.65 33.16
CA HIS A 39 25.61 -14.77 32.11
C HIS A 39 25.40 -15.26 30.68
N ASP A 40 24.60 -16.28 30.47
CA ASP A 40 24.22 -16.78 29.15
C ASP A 40 22.80 -17.38 29.20
N PRO A 41 21.88 -16.99 28.29
CA PRO A 41 20.50 -17.48 28.28
C PRO A 41 20.39 -19.00 28.11
N ASN A 42 21.24 -19.62 27.27
CA ASN A 42 21.23 -21.07 27.06
C ASN A 42 21.78 -21.80 28.26
N ASP A 43 22.87 -21.30 28.88
CA ASP A 43 23.45 -21.82 30.09
C ASP A 43 22.48 -21.72 31.29
N PHE A 44 21.65 -20.67 31.31
CA PHE A 44 20.58 -20.53 32.31
C PHE A 44 19.58 -21.68 32.24
N GLU A 45 19.10 -22.03 31.01
CA GLU A 45 18.19 -23.16 30.84
C GLU A 45 18.84 -24.51 31.22
N VAL A 46 20.12 -24.71 30.90
CA VAL A 46 20.88 -25.86 31.38
C VAL A 46 20.98 -25.84 32.90
N GLY A 47 21.26 -24.66 33.48
CA GLY A 47 21.33 -24.45 34.93
C GLY A 47 20.03 -24.86 35.64
N ARG A 48 18.89 -24.46 35.12
CA ARG A 48 17.56 -24.84 35.63
C ARG A 48 17.32 -26.36 35.58
N ARG A 49 17.64 -27.01 34.46
CA ARG A 49 17.46 -28.46 34.29
C ARG A 49 18.32 -29.28 35.27
N HIS A 50 19.48 -28.78 35.62
CA HIS A 50 20.42 -29.46 36.48
C HIS A 50 20.58 -28.88 37.89
N ASN A 51 19.74 -27.87 38.21
CA ASN A 51 19.75 -27.15 39.49
C ASN A 51 21.17 -26.65 39.85
N LEU A 52 21.83 -25.99 38.89
CA LEU A 52 23.13 -25.39 39.06
C LEU A 52 23.04 -24.05 39.80
N GLU A 53 24.10 -23.68 40.51
CA GLU A 53 24.18 -22.38 41.17
C GLU A 53 24.28 -21.23 40.15
N GLU A 54 23.51 -20.17 40.37
CA GLU A 54 23.47 -18.97 39.54
C GLU A 54 24.37 -17.90 40.15
N ILE A 55 25.59 -17.76 39.61
CA ILE A 55 26.61 -16.87 40.19
C ILE A 55 26.79 -15.66 39.29
N ASN A 56 26.19 -14.54 39.68
CA ASN A 56 26.38 -13.26 39.01
C ASN A 56 27.68 -12.59 39.51
N ILE A 57 28.65 -12.37 38.62
CA ILE A 57 29.95 -11.77 38.90
C ILE A 57 30.08 -10.30 38.48
N MET A 58 29.01 -9.69 37.94
CA MET A 58 29.04 -8.31 37.48
C MET A 58 28.09 -7.41 38.26
N ASN A 59 28.49 -6.17 38.45
CA ASN A 59 27.64 -5.07 38.87
C ASN A 59 26.83 -4.51 37.68
N ASP A 60 25.90 -3.62 37.96
CA ASP A 60 25.01 -3.01 36.94
C ASP A 60 25.74 -2.14 35.91
N ASP A 61 26.92 -1.61 36.28
CA ASP A 61 27.82 -0.86 35.43
C ASP A 61 28.79 -1.75 34.63
N ALA A 62 28.62 -3.08 34.74
CA ALA A 62 29.47 -4.10 34.14
C ALA A 62 30.91 -4.12 34.66
N THR A 63 31.16 -3.58 35.85
CA THR A 63 32.38 -3.89 36.64
C THR A 63 32.25 -5.25 37.31
N ILE A 64 33.35 -5.89 37.59
CA ILE A 64 33.37 -7.17 38.31
C ILE A 64 33.03 -6.92 39.79
N ASN A 65 32.09 -7.68 40.34
CA ASN A 65 31.69 -7.57 41.74
C ASN A 65 32.64 -8.35 42.69
N GLU A 66 32.33 -8.36 43.97
CA GLU A 66 33.16 -9.01 45.02
C GLU A 66 33.35 -10.51 44.78
N LEU A 67 32.40 -11.20 44.15
CA LEU A 67 32.53 -12.63 43.82
C LEU A 67 33.63 -12.93 42.79
N GLY A 68 34.08 -11.92 42.05
CA GLY A 68 35.22 -12.01 41.12
C GLY A 68 36.59 -11.99 41.83
N GLY A 69 36.64 -11.92 43.16
CA GLY A 69 37.86 -11.98 43.97
C GLY A 69 38.87 -10.89 43.61
N LYS A 70 40.09 -11.24 43.22
CA LYS A 70 41.15 -10.26 42.88
C LYS A 70 40.83 -9.34 41.70
N TYR A 71 39.81 -9.66 40.89
CA TYR A 71 39.36 -8.85 39.76
C TYR A 71 38.22 -7.90 40.15
N ALA A 72 37.74 -7.92 41.38
CA ALA A 72 36.66 -7.07 41.86
C ALA A 72 36.95 -5.57 41.60
N GLY A 73 35.95 -4.83 41.14
CA GLY A 73 36.06 -3.42 40.79
C GLY A 73 36.67 -3.12 39.42
N MET A 74 37.21 -4.13 38.72
CA MET A 74 37.74 -3.93 37.37
C MET A 74 36.61 -3.86 36.33
N ASP A 75 36.81 -3.03 35.29
CA ASP A 75 36.00 -3.11 34.08
C ASP A 75 36.10 -4.52 33.47
N ARG A 76 35.01 -5.04 32.89
CA ARG A 76 34.94 -6.38 32.33
C ARG A 76 36.02 -6.69 31.28
N TYR A 77 36.45 -5.72 30.49
CA TYR A 77 37.51 -5.90 29.48
C TYR A 77 38.89 -5.91 30.13
N GLU A 78 39.12 -5.09 31.14
CA GLU A 78 40.39 -5.09 31.93
C GLU A 78 40.50 -6.37 32.74
N ALA A 79 39.42 -6.82 33.38
CA ALA A 79 39.38 -8.10 34.09
C ALA A 79 39.72 -9.28 33.17
N ARG A 80 39.18 -9.28 31.93
CA ARG A 80 39.51 -10.30 30.90
C ARG A 80 41.02 -10.32 30.59
N LYS A 81 41.63 -9.15 30.39
CA LYS A 81 43.07 -9.05 30.12
C LYS A 81 43.89 -9.56 31.29
N ALA A 82 43.55 -9.13 32.52
CA ALA A 82 44.21 -9.56 33.72
C ALA A 82 44.09 -11.08 33.94
N MET A 83 42.91 -11.65 33.75
CA MET A 83 42.68 -13.09 33.86
C MET A 83 43.49 -13.89 32.85
N VAL A 84 43.56 -13.44 31.60
CA VAL A 84 44.38 -14.09 30.55
C VAL A 84 45.85 -14.07 30.91
N ALA A 85 46.38 -12.94 31.43
CA ALA A 85 47.76 -12.82 31.88
C ALA A 85 48.07 -13.76 33.07
N ASP A 86 47.17 -13.85 34.03
CA ASP A 86 47.31 -14.77 35.17
C ASP A 86 47.32 -16.24 34.76
N LEU A 87 46.45 -16.61 33.78
CA LEU A 87 46.46 -17.97 33.23
C LEU A 87 47.75 -18.30 32.46
N GLU A 88 48.35 -17.31 31.84
CA GLU A 88 49.67 -17.44 31.18
C GLU A 88 50.77 -17.64 32.21
N GLU A 89 50.78 -16.83 33.28
CA GLU A 89 51.74 -16.95 34.38
C GLU A 89 51.68 -18.31 35.10
N LEU A 90 50.44 -18.82 35.28
CA LEU A 90 50.19 -20.15 35.86
C LEU A 90 50.52 -21.31 34.90
N GLY A 91 50.89 -21.03 33.66
CA GLY A 91 51.14 -22.05 32.63
C GLY A 91 49.89 -22.83 32.16
N LEU A 92 48.70 -22.29 32.40
CA LEU A 92 47.43 -22.89 32.06
C LEU A 92 46.88 -22.42 30.72
N LEU A 93 47.40 -21.33 30.14
CA LEU A 93 47.00 -20.82 28.87
C LEU A 93 47.63 -21.63 27.73
N VAL A 94 46.82 -22.41 26.98
CA VAL A 94 47.31 -23.22 25.87
C VAL A 94 47.51 -22.40 24.60
N LYS A 95 46.50 -21.61 24.22
CA LYS A 95 46.55 -20.70 23.06
C LYS A 95 45.38 -19.69 23.07
N VAL A 96 45.60 -18.55 22.43
CA VAL A 96 44.56 -17.57 22.09
C VAL A 96 44.30 -17.67 20.61
N VAL A 97 43.03 -17.87 20.22
CA VAL A 97 42.62 -17.98 18.83
C VAL A 97 41.59 -16.90 18.50
N PRO A 98 41.78 -16.09 17.46
CA PRO A 98 40.75 -15.15 17.01
C PRO A 98 39.46 -15.89 16.65
N HIS A 99 38.33 -15.41 17.14
CA HIS A 99 37.01 -15.97 16.88
C HIS A 99 36.05 -14.89 16.48
N ASN A 100 35.47 -15.02 15.27
CA ASN A 100 34.46 -14.10 14.76
C ASN A 100 33.07 -14.60 15.13
N HIS A 101 32.32 -13.79 15.84
CA HIS A 101 30.94 -14.06 16.22
C HIS A 101 30.14 -12.76 16.30
N SER A 102 28.82 -12.86 16.22
CA SER A 102 27.93 -11.71 16.40
C SER A 102 27.79 -11.40 17.88
N VAL A 103 27.98 -10.12 18.24
CA VAL A 103 27.80 -9.62 19.61
C VAL A 103 26.63 -8.65 19.60
N GLY A 104 25.68 -8.83 20.54
CA GLY A 104 24.57 -7.90 20.73
C GLY A 104 25.07 -6.53 21.20
N THR A 105 24.58 -5.47 20.58
CA THR A 105 24.87 -4.09 20.95
C THR A 105 23.58 -3.31 21.17
N HIS A 106 23.62 -2.30 22.04
CA HIS A 106 22.49 -1.42 22.27
C HIS A 106 22.31 -0.45 21.09
N ASP A 107 21.08 -0.32 20.58
CA ASP A 107 20.76 0.42 19.34
C ASP A 107 21.18 1.89 19.34
N ARG A 108 21.12 2.56 20.48
CA ARG A 108 21.41 4.00 20.57
C ARG A 108 22.87 4.33 20.82
N CYS A 109 23.54 3.56 21.67
CA CYS A 109 24.91 3.87 22.10
C CYS A 109 25.96 2.91 21.54
N GLY A 110 25.56 1.79 20.91
CA GLY A 110 26.49 0.79 20.36
C GLY A 110 27.27 0.00 21.42
N THR A 111 26.97 0.17 22.72
CA THR A 111 27.64 -0.55 23.79
C THR A 111 27.25 -2.03 23.76
N THR A 112 28.22 -2.91 23.98
CA THR A 112 28.00 -4.35 24.06
C THR A 112 27.04 -4.68 25.21
N VAL A 113 26.04 -5.50 24.92
CA VAL A 113 25.09 -6.03 25.91
C VAL A 113 25.73 -7.22 26.64
N GLU A 114 25.69 -7.17 27.95
CA GLU A 114 26.14 -8.27 28.83
C GLU A 114 24.92 -8.94 29.46
N PRO A 115 24.64 -10.22 29.19
CA PRO A 115 23.55 -10.94 29.84
C PRO A 115 23.80 -11.06 31.36
N MET A 116 22.78 -10.72 32.16
CA MET A 116 22.78 -10.81 33.60
C MET A 116 21.43 -11.28 34.13
N ILE A 117 21.42 -12.07 35.18
CA ILE A 117 20.20 -12.45 35.88
C ILE A 117 19.78 -11.33 36.82
N LYS A 118 18.52 -10.89 36.69
CA LYS A 118 17.88 -9.93 37.60
C LYS A 118 16.42 -10.33 37.84
N PRO A 119 15.84 -10.02 39.01
CA PRO A 119 14.41 -10.12 39.22
C PRO A 119 13.65 -9.27 38.19
N GLN A 120 12.65 -9.83 37.57
CA GLN A 120 11.79 -9.16 36.58
C GLN A 120 10.34 -9.60 36.80
N TRP A 121 9.41 -8.73 36.44
CA TRP A 121 8.00 -9.07 36.44
C TRP A 121 7.60 -9.76 35.12
N PHE A 122 6.91 -10.90 35.26
CA PHE A 122 6.45 -11.70 34.14
C PHE A 122 4.94 -11.95 34.23
N VAL A 123 4.28 -11.94 33.07
CA VAL A 123 2.91 -12.44 32.88
C VAL A 123 3.02 -13.86 32.35
N LYS A 124 2.31 -14.82 32.98
CA LYS A 124 2.19 -16.18 32.47
C LYS A 124 1.25 -16.18 31.26
N MET A 125 1.73 -16.69 30.13
CA MET A 125 1.06 -16.55 28.86
C MET A 125 0.25 -17.75 28.39
N ASP A 126 0.45 -18.94 28.97
CA ASP A 126 -0.13 -20.21 28.48
C ASP A 126 -1.66 -20.16 28.31
N GLU A 127 -2.39 -19.75 29.37
CA GLU A 127 -3.86 -19.74 29.35
C GLU A 127 -4.38 -18.59 28.46
N MET A 128 -3.74 -17.42 28.50
CA MET A 128 -4.07 -16.29 27.65
C MET A 128 -3.87 -16.62 26.17
N ALA A 129 -2.80 -17.36 25.84
CA ALA A 129 -2.54 -17.79 24.46
C ALA A 129 -3.61 -18.77 23.97
N LYS A 130 -4.03 -19.73 24.80
CA LYS A 130 -5.10 -20.67 24.46
C LYS A 130 -6.42 -19.95 24.19
N ALA A 131 -6.78 -18.97 25.01
CA ALA A 131 -7.97 -18.16 24.82
C ALA A 131 -7.92 -17.38 23.50
N ALA A 132 -6.75 -16.78 23.20
CA ALA A 132 -6.54 -16.03 21.95
C ALA A 132 -6.58 -16.92 20.70
N ILE A 133 -6.01 -18.13 20.73
CA ILE A 133 -6.12 -19.13 19.66
C ILE A 133 -7.57 -19.52 19.44
N LYS A 134 -8.29 -19.82 20.52
CA LYS A 134 -9.69 -20.20 20.46
C LYS A 134 -10.57 -19.13 19.81
N ALA A 135 -10.34 -17.86 20.10
CA ALA A 135 -11.09 -16.75 19.49
C ALA A 135 -10.93 -16.71 17.94
N LEU A 136 -9.77 -17.07 17.41
CA LEU A 136 -9.56 -17.21 15.97
C LEU A 136 -10.26 -18.47 15.42
N ASP A 137 -10.13 -19.61 16.09
CA ASP A 137 -10.72 -20.89 15.66
C ASP A 137 -12.24 -20.86 15.66
N ASP A 138 -12.85 -20.20 16.65
CA ASP A 138 -14.31 -20.00 16.74
C ASP A 138 -14.82 -18.97 15.72
N GLY A 139 -13.93 -18.17 15.11
CA GLY A 139 -14.26 -17.16 14.12
C GLY A 139 -14.73 -15.83 14.69
N ASP A 140 -14.57 -15.61 16.00
CA ASP A 140 -14.84 -14.34 16.68
C ASP A 140 -13.85 -13.25 16.27
N LEU A 141 -12.62 -13.66 15.91
CA LEU A 141 -11.56 -12.83 15.37
C LEU A 141 -11.18 -13.31 13.96
N LYS A 142 -11.03 -12.40 13.01
CA LYS A 142 -10.67 -12.70 11.62
C LYS A 142 -9.59 -11.75 11.10
N PHE A 143 -8.57 -12.29 10.43
CA PHE A 143 -7.57 -11.46 9.75
C PHE A 143 -7.94 -11.24 8.27
N VAL A 144 -7.75 -10.04 7.80
CA VAL A 144 -7.86 -9.67 6.40
C VAL A 144 -6.51 -9.13 5.93
N PRO A 145 -5.81 -9.84 5.02
CA PRO A 145 -6.14 -11.16 4.47
C PRO A 145 -5.84 -12.31 5.44
N SER A 146 -6.55 -13.41 5.30
CA SER A 146 -6.47 -14.60 6.17
C SER A 146 -5.10 -15.28 6.22
N ARG A 147 -4.18 -14.97 5.29
CA ARG A 147 -2.80 -15.51 5.35
C ARG A 147 -2.07 -15.14 6.66
N PHE A 148 -2.50 -14.07 7.34
CA PHE A 148 -1.91 -13.64 8.62
C PHE A 148 -2.41 -14.43 9.83
N ASP A 149 -3.44 -15.28 9.69
CA ASP A 149 -3.84 -16.25 10.71
C ASP A 149 -2.64 -17.14 11.10
N LYS A 150 -1.86 -17.58 10.10
CA LYS A 150 -0.64 -18.37 10.33
C LYS A 150 0.42 -17.64 11.15
N THR A 151 0.57 -16.35 10.92
CA THR A 151 1.52 -15.52 11.68
C THR A 151 1.06 -15.35 13.13
N TYR A 152 -0.22 -15.10 13.33
CA TYR A 152 -0.84 -14.97 14.64
C TYR A 152 -0.72 -16.27 15.45
N LEU A 153 -1.11 -17.40 14.85
CA LEU A 153 -1.02 -18.73 15.48
C LEU A 153 0.43 -19.09 15.81
N HIS A 154 1.37 -18.89 14.88
CA HIS A 154 2.79 -19.18 15.10
C HIS A 154 3.35 -18.47 16.35
N TRP A 155 2.99 -17.21 16.57
CA TRP A 155 3.43 -16.47 17.75
C TRP A 155 2.78 -16.98 19.03
N LEU A 156 1.50 -17.35 19.01
CA LEU A 156 0.78 -17.86 20.17
C LEU A 156 1.19 -19.30 20.55
N GLU A 157 1.40 -20.17 19.59
CA GLU A 157 1.83 -21.55 19.79
C GLU A 157 3.27 -21.63 20.36
N ASN A 158 4.09 -20.63 20.08
CA ASN A 158 5.48 -20.54 20.57
C ASN A 158 5.67 -19.44 21.61
N ILE A 159 4.59 -19.00 22.25
CA ILE A 159 4.67 -17.89 23.19
C ILE A 159 5.44 -18.27 24.44
N ARG A 160 6.18 -17.32 25.00
CA ARG A 160 6.86 -17.43 26.27
C ARG A 160 6.28 -16.42 27.24
N ASP A 161 6.51 -16.64 28.55
CA ASP A 161 6.12 -15.67 29.55
C ASP A 161 6.66 -14.29 29.22
N TRP A 162 5.79 -13.29 29.32
CA TRP A 162 6.10 -11.92 28.92
C TRP A 162 6.69 -11.12 30.05
N CYS A 163 7.96 -10.74 29.92
CA CYS A 163 8.60 -9.78 30.83
C CYS A 163 7.98 -8.39 30.62
N ILE A 164 7.33 -7.86 31.65
CA ILE A 164 6.62 -6.58 31.61
C ILE A 164 7.36 -5.45 32.30
N SER A 165 8.44 -5.71 33.03
CA SER A 165 9.24 -4.68 33.70
C SER A 165 10.31 -4.10 32.79
N ARG A 166 10.53 -2.79 32.91
CA ARG A 166 11.56 -2.03 32.20
C ARG A 166 12.29 -1.10 33.15
N GLN A 167 13.59 -1.00 33.00
CA GLN A 167 14.46 -0.12 33.78
C GLN A 167 14.56 1.24 33.05
N LEU A 168 13.44 1.96 32.98
CA LEU A 168 13.33 3.25 32.29
C LEU A 168 13.07 4.37 33.31
N TRP A 169 13.68 5.53 33.09
CA TRP A 169 13.44 6.72 33.90
C TRP A 169 12.02 7.25 33.78
N TRP A 170 11.40 7.13 32.60
CA TRP A 170 10.07 7.63 32.29
C TRP A 170 9.15 6.49 31.88
N GLY A 171 8.02 6.36 32.57
CA GLY A 171 7.00 5.34 32.27
C GLY A 171 6.05 5.14 33.46
N HIS A 172 5.13 4.21 33.33
CA HIS A 172 4.22 3.82 34.41
C HIS A 172 4.97 2.94 35.39
N ARG A 173 5.19 3.41 36.62
CA ARG A 173 5.84 2.58 37.67
C ARG A 173 4.97 1.37 38.01
N ILE A 174 5.61 0.26 38.23
CA ILE A 174 4.95 -0.97 38.67
C ILE A 174 4.32 -0.72 40.03
N PRO A 175 3.01 -1.00 40.21
CA PRO A 175 2.29 -0.73 41.45
C PRO A 175 2.51 -1.84 42.50
N ALA A 176 3.76 -2.17 42.72
CA ALA A 176 4.21 -3.15 43.70
C ALA A 176 5.05 -2.47 44.79
N TYR A 177 4.83 -2.84 46.04
CA TYR A 177 5.48 -2.24 47.22
C TYR A 177 6.10 -3.36 48.05
N TYR A 178 7.38 -3.18 48.35
CA TYR A 178 8.17 -4.13 49.12
C TYR A 178 8.29 -3.68 50.56
N CYS A 179 8.05 -4.59 51.49
CA CYS A 179 8.25 -4.34 52.94
C CYS A 179 9.73 -4.50 53.30
N ASP A 180 10.33 -3.45 53.87
CA ASP A 180 11.75 -3.44 54.22
C ASP A 180 12.11 -4.42 55.37
N GLU A 181 11.11 -4.85 56.18
CA GLU A 181 11.37 -5.77 57.29
C GLU A 181 11.17 -7.24 56.94
N CYS A 182 10.09 -7.59 56.25
CA CYS A 182 9.74 -8.98 55.99
C CYS A 182 9.80 -9.41 54.53
N GLY A 183 10.12 -8.50 53.62
CA GLY A 183 10.21 -8.77 52.17
C GLY A 183 8.90 -9.09 51.49
N GLU A 184 7.75 -8.87 52.18
CA GLU A 184 6.42 -9.08 51.56
C GLU A 184 6.20 -8.10 50.44
N VAL A 185 5.62 -8.57 49.32
CA VAL A 185 5.28 -7.78 48.15
C VAL A 185 3.79 -7.53 48.13
N VAL A 186 3.39 -6.26 48.11
CA VAL A 186 1.99 -5.84 48.06
C VAL A 186 1.72 -5.12 46.76
N VAL A 187 0.79 -5.61 45.97
CA VAL A 187 0.30 -4.95 44.75
C VAL A 187 -0.92 -4.13 45.11
N ALA A 188 -0.85 -2.81 44.91
CA ALA A 188 -1.94 -1.89 45.27
C ALA A 188 -1.90 -0.66 44.35
N ARG A 189 -3.06 0.01 44.22
CA ARG A 189 -3.15 1.27 43.43
C ARG A 189 -2.34 2.39 44.04
N GLU A 190 -2.32 2.46 45.35
CA GLU A 190 -1.58 3.43 46.13
C GLU A 190 -0.71 2.70 47.17
N MET A 191 0.33 3.38 47.67
CA MET A 191 1.20 2.83 48.68
C MET A 191 0.43 2.50 49.95
N PRO A 192 0.45 1.23 50.40
CA PRO A 192 -0.19 0.86 51.65
C PRO A 192 0.46 1.56 52.86
N GLU A 193 -0.35 1.95 53.84
CA GLU A 193 0.17 2.57 55.07
C GLU A 193 0.98 1.60 55.90
N LYS A 194 0.67 0.30 55.83
CA LYS A 194 1.30 -0.77 56.60
C LYS A 194 1.39 -2.04 55.77
N CYS A 195 2.46 -2.80 56.00
CA CYS A 195 2.60 -4.15 55.50
C CYS A 195 1.48 -5.04 56.05
N PRO A 196 0.69 -5.72 55.24
CA PRO A 196 -0.42 -6.58 55.70
C PRO A 196 0.08 -7.81 56.48
N LYS A 197 1.36 -8.20 56.35
CA LYS A 197 1.92 -9.39 56.97
C LYS A 197 2.57 -9.09 58.33
N CYS A 198 3.37 -8.03 58.43
CA CYS A 198 4.12 -7.75 59.67
C CYS A 198 3.74 -6.44 60.35
N GLY A 199 2.93 -5.58 59.72
CA GLY A 199 2.52 -4.29 60.23
C GLY A 199 3.55 -3.16 60.09
N CYS A 200 4.71 -3.43 59.49
CA CYS A 200 5.73 -2.42 59.22
C CYS A 200 5.20 -1.29 58.36
N THR A 201 5.61 -0.06 58.65
CA THR A 201 5.25 1.14 57.90
C THR A 201 6.30 1.54 56.86
N HIS A 202 7.42 0.87 56.82
CA HIS A 202 8.50 1.12 55.87
C HIS A 202 8.31 0.19 54.66
N LEU A 203 7.76 0.77 53.60
CA LEU A 203 7.60 0.14 52.30
C LEU A 203 8.22 1.04 51.24
N HIS A 204 8.78 0.43 50.20
CA HIS A 204 9.23 1.14 49.01
C HIS A 204 8.58 0.57 47.77
N GLN A 205 8.26 1.46 46.80
CA GLN A 205 7.67 1.05 45.52
C GLN A 205 8.76 0.52 44.58
N ASP A 206 8.41 -0.48 43.80
CA ASP A 206 9.24 -0.97 42.70
C ASP A 206 9.76 0.19 41.84
N GLU A 207 11.04 0.19 41.49
CA GLU A 207 11.67 1.24 40.69
C GLU A 207 11.41 1.07 39.19
N ASP A 208 11.10 -0.15 38.78
CA ASP A 208 10.85 -0.48 37.38
C ASP A 208 9.51 0.12 36.86
N THR A 209 9.47 0.32 35.57
CA THR A 209 8.27 0.76 34.85
C THR A 209 7.66 -0.38 34.04
N LEU A 210 6.38 -0.29 33.73
CA LEU A 210 5.70 -1.24 32.86
C LEU A 210 6.13 -1.07 31.40
N ASP A 211 6.24 -2.18 30.68
CA ASP A 211 6.41 -2.20 29.23
C ASP A 211 5.32 -1.34 28.57
N THR A 212 5.71 -0.48 27.62
CA THR A 212 4.78 0.36 26.85
C THR A 212 3.62 -0.44 26.26
N TRP A 213 3.89 -1.65 25.82
CA TRP A 213 2.87 -2.53 25.26
C TRP A 213 1.84 -3.05 26.27
N PHE A 214 2.15 -2.97 27.57
CA PHE A 214 1.21 -3.35 28.63
C PHE A 214 0.01 -2.41 28.68
N SER A 215 0.24 -1.11 28.67
CA SER A 215 -0.83 -0.12 28.61
C SER A 215 -1.45 -0.02 27.22
N SER A 216 -0.65 -0.15 26.13
CA SER A 216 -1.14 -0.16 24.75
C SER A 216 -2.13 -1.30 24.48
N ALA A 217 -2.00 -2.43 25.18
CA ALA A 217 -2.92 -3.55 25.06
C ALA A 217 -4.33 -3.25 25.58
N LEU A 218 -4.48 -2.25 26.43
CA LEU A 218 -5.77 -1.86 27.00
C LEU A 218 -6.56 -0.89 26.10
N TRP A 219 -5.92 -0.36 25.04
CA TRP A 219 -6.46 0.70 24.21
C TRP A 219 -7.90 0.49 23.72
N PRO A 220 -8.31 -0.69 23.20
CA PRO A 220 -9.65 -0.88 22.64
C PRO A 220 -10.81 -0.61 23.62
N PHE A 221 -10.58 -0.78 24.91
CA PHE A 221 -11.61 -0.63 25.93
C PHE A 221 -11.31 0.48 26.94
N SER A 222 -10.02 0.75 27.25
CA SER A 222 -9.68 1.79 28.23
C SER A 222 -10.01 3.21 27.75
N THR A 223 -9.88 3.47 26.43
CA THR A 223 -10.24 4.76 25.83
C THR A 223 -11.75 5.02 25.81
N LEU A 224 -12.54 3.99 25.97
CA LEU A 224 -14.00 4.06 26.06
C LEU A 224 -14.52 4.13 27.51
N GLY A 225 -13.59 4.25 28.48
CA GLY A 225 -13.94 4.48 29.87
C GLY A 225 -13.81 3.26 30.81
N TRP A 226 -13.43 2.08 30.29
CA TRP A 226 -13.18 0.92 31.16
C TRP A 226 -12.18 1.28 32.28
N PRO A 227 -12.39 0.83 33.54
CA PRO A 227 -13.30 -0.24 33.99
C PRO A 227 -14.74 0.22 34.31
N GLU A 228 -15.08 1.47 34.09
CA GLU A 228 -16.43 1.98 34.31
C GLU A 228 -17.34 1.59 33.14
N LYS A 229 -18.63 1.40 33.42
CA LYS A 229 -19.64 1.13 32.40
C LYS A 229 -20.12 2.46 31.84
N THR A 230 -19.48 2.93 30.78
CA THR A 230 -19.86 4.15 30.09
C THR A 230 -20.77 3.85 28.89
N PRO A 231 -21.61 4.79 28.44
CA PRO A 231 -22.40 4.62 27.22
C PRO A 231 -21.53 4.33 25.97
N GLU A 232 -20.35 4.93 25.90
CA GLU A 232 -19.39 4.74 24.82
C GLU A 232 -18.87 3.30 24.80
N LEU A 233 -18.52 2.73 25.96
CA LEU A 233 -18.09 1.35 26.08
C LEU A 233 -19.20 0.37 25.70
N GLU A 234 -20.42 0.62 26.14
CA GLU A 234 -21.58 -0.24 25.83
C GLU A 234 -21.92 -0.21 24.32
N TYR A 235 -21.72 0.92 23.64
CA TYR A 235 -22.06 1.08 22.24
C TYR A 235 -20.94 0.64 21.27
N PHE A 236 -19.69 1.02 21.54
CA PHE A 236 -18.57 0.84 20.59
C PHE A 236 -17.73 -0.41 20.83
N TYR A 237 -17.87 -1.07 21.98
CA TYR A 237 -17.07 -2.24 22.31
C TYR A 237 -17.90 -3.52 22.34
N PRO A 238 -17.46 -4.64 21.69
CA PRO A 238 -16.26 -4.76 20.84
C PRO A 238 -16.35 -3.92 19.59
N THR A 239 -15.19 -3.48 19.07
CA THR A 239 -15.14 -2.72 17.81
C THR A 239 -15.21 -3.66 16.60
N ASP A 240 -15.55 -3.13 15.42
CA ASP A 240 -15.68 -3.95 14.22
C ASP A 240 -14.34 -4.27 13.59
N VAL A 241 -13.48 -3.27 13.40
CA VAL A 241 -12.23 -3.40 12.63
C VAL A 241 -11.06 -2.70 13.30
N LEU A 242 -9.98 -3.44 13.53
CA LEU A 242 -8.66 -2.89 13.81
C LEU A 242 -7.86 -2.82 12.50
N VAL A 243 -7.30 -1.64 12.18
CA VAL A 243 -6.40 -1.47 11.02
C VAL A 243 -4.97 -1.29 11.51
N THR A 244 -4.04 -2.15 11.06
CA THR A 244 -2.63 -2.09 11.50
C THR A 244 -1.69 -2.71 10.49
N GLY A 245 -0.37 -2.43 10.65
CA GLY A 245 0.69 -3.08 9.89
C GLY A 245 0.96 -4.51 10.37
N TYR A 246 1.45 -5.35 9.47
CA TYR A 246 1.78 -6.75 9.80
C TYR A 246 2.96 -6.87 10.80
N ASP A 247 3.81 -5.87 10.90
CA ASP A 247 5.02 -5.89 11.71
C ASP A 247 4.76 -5.78 13.23
N ILE A 248 3.55 -5.39 13.63
CA ILE A 248 3.15 -5.29 15.04
C ILE A 248 2.01 -6.24 15.43
N ILE A 249 1.77 -7.30 14.66
CA ILE A 249 0.81 -8.35 15.04
C ILE A 249 1.16 -8.92 16.41
N PHE A 250 2.42 -9.30 16.63
CA PHE A 250 2.89 -9.83 17.93
C PHE A 250 2.84 -8.80 19.04
N PHE A 251 3.38 -7.61 18.79
CA PHE A 251 3.56 -6.62 19.85
C PHE A 251 2.26 -5.93 20.26
N TRP A 252 1.30 -5.79 19.36
CA TRP A 252 0.09 -5.01 19.61
C TRP A 252 -1.19 -5.82 19.47
N VAL A 253 -1.42 -6.47 18.33
CA VAL A 253 -2.68 -7.19 18.07
C VAL A 253 -2.88 -8.31 19.08
N ILE A 254 -1.91 -9.22 19.23
CA ILE A 254 -1.98 -10.35 20.15
C ILE A 254 -2.19 -9.86 21.57
N ARG A 255 -1.48 -8.79 21.97
CA ARG A 255 -1.57 -8.24 23.32
C ARG A 255 -2.92 -7.61 23.61
N MET A 256 -3.52 -6.91 22.65
CA MET A 256 -4.90 -6.41 22.79
C MET A 256 -5.89 -7.55 22.92
N VAL A 257 -5.76 -8.60 22.10
CA VAL A 257 -6.69 -9.74 22.12
C VAL A 257 -6.67 -10.45 23.48
N PHE A 258 -5.51 -10.87 23.96
CA PHE A 258 -5.48 -11.59 25.23
C PHE A 258 -5.81 -10.70 26.44
N SER A 259 -5.42 -9.41 26.41
CA SER A 259 -5.79 -8.48 27.48
C SER A 259 -7.29 -8.23 27.54
N ALA A 260 -7.93 -8.11 26.38
CA ALA A 260 -9.38 -7.95 26.29
C ALA A 260 -10.13 -9.19 26.78
N LEU A 261 -9.74 -10.38 26.33
CA LEU A 261 -10.31 -11.65 26.80
C LEU A 261 -10.18 -11.82 28.31
N GLU A 262 -9.03 -11.45 28.88
CA GLU A 262 -8.80 -11.54 30.33
C GLU A 262 -9.60 -10.53 31.15
N GLN A 263 -9.80 -9.29 30.62
CA GLN A 263 -10.40 -8.20 31.37
C GLN A 263 -11.90 -8.02 31.11
N THR A 264 -12.39 -8.45 29.94
CA THR A 264 -13.77 -8.20 29.49
C THR A 264 -14.51 -9.46 29.03
N ASP A 265 -13.85 -10.61 29.00
CA ASP A 265 -14.38 -11.88 28.47
C ASP A 265 -14.82 -11.80 26.99
N GLN A 266 -14.36 -10.79 26.25
CA GLN A 266 -14.75 -10.54 24.85
C GLN A 266 -13.52 -10.23 24.00
N VAL A 267 -13.59 -10.56 22.68
CA VAL A 267 -12.59 -10.07 21.71
C VAL A 267 -12.67 -8.55 21.59
N PRO A 268 -11.55 -7.85 21.41
CA PRO A 268 -11.57 -6.38 21.35
C PRO A 268 -12.10 -5.84 20.02
N PHE A 269 -12.06 -6.64 18.96
CA PHE A 269 -12.49 -6.33 17.59
C PHE A 269 -12.73 -7.63 16.82
N HIS A 270 -13.62 -7.58 15.82
CA HIS A 270 -13.97 -8.75 15.02
C HIS A 270 -13.04 -8.98 13.84
N HIS A 271 -12.55 -7.92 13.21
CA HIS A 271 -11.65 -8.00 12.06
C HIS A 271 -10.34 -7.28 12.34
N VAL A 272 -9.24 -7.87 11.86
CA VAL A 272 -7.91 -7.24 11.81
C VAL A 272 -7.52 -7.03 10.37
N LEU A 273 -7.72 -5.80 9.87
CA LEU A 273 -7.31 -5.42 8.52
C LEU A 273 -5.82 -5.07 8.53
N ILE A 274 -5.03 -5.92 7.89
CA ILE A 274 -3.59 -5.76 7.82
C ILE A 274 -3.22 -4.97 6.57
N HIS A 275 -2.53 -3.86 6.74
CA HIS A 275 -1.89 -3.15 5.64
C HIS A 275 -0.38 -3.45 5.55
N GLY A 276 0.20 -3.23 4.38
CA GLY A 276 1.64 -3.29 4.18
C GLY A 276 2.36 -2.01 4.64
N LEU A 277 3.68 -2.02 4.58
CA LEU A 277 4.51 -0.86 4.90
C LEU A 277 4.74 -0.01 3.65
N VAL A 278 4.78 1.31 3.85
CA VAL A 278 5.21 2.24 2.82
C VAL A 278 6.74 2.24 2.77
N ARG A 279 7.28 1.95 1.59
CA ARG A 279 8.73 1.89 1.33
C ARG A 279 9.14 3.01 0.39
N ASP A 280 10.41 3.34 0.38
CA ASP A 280 10.96 4.28 -0.61
C ASP A 280 10.88 3.73 -2.04
N SER A 281 11.19 4.53 -3.04
CA SER A 281 11.16 4.15 -4.46
C SER A 281 12.06 2.96 -4.81
N GLN A 282 13.08 2.68 -3.99
CA GLN A 282 13.97 1.53 -4.13
C GLN A 282 13.47 0.29 -3.36
N GLY A 283 12.35 0.40 -2.64
CA GLY A 283 11.77 -0.70 -1.86
C GLY A 283 12.40 -0.89 -0.48
N ARG A 284 13.22 0.05 0.01
CA ARG A 284 13.81 0.00 1.35
C ARG A 284 12.82 0.51 2.39
N LYS A 285 12.85 -0.08 3.60
CA LYS A 285 12.07 0.42 4.74
C LYS A 285 12.53 1.85 5.06
N MET A 286 11.56 2.76 5.21
CA MET A 286 11.86 4.14 5.63
C MET A 286 12.29 4.18 7.09
N SER A 287 13.37 4.89 7.37
CA SER A 287 13.87 5.08 8.73
C SER A 287 14.57 6.43 8.89
N LYS A 288 14.58 6.96 10.12
CA LYS A 288 15.29 8.21 10.43
C LYS A 288 16.80 8.08 10.20
N SER A 289 17.37 6.90 10.48
CA SER A 289 18.80 6.63 10.32
C SER A 289 19.26 6.60 8.86
N LEU A 290 18.38 6.21 7.93
CA LEU A 290 18.67 6.21 6.49
C LEU A 290 18.36 7.55 5.81
N GLY A 291 17.66 8.47 6.50
CA GLY A 291 17.26 9.76 5.92
C GLY A 291 16.34 9.64 4.69
N ASN A 292 15.68 8.50 4.51
CA ASN A 292 14.79 8.21 3.39
C ASN A 292 13.31 8.31 3.76
N GLY A 293 12.99 8.85 4.94
CA GLY A 293 11.62 9.12 5.36
C GLY A 293 11.02 10.27 4.55
N ILE A 294 9.75 10.14 4.22
CA ILE A 294 8.95 11.18 3.56
C ILE A 294 7.99 11.73 4.60
N ASP A 295 8.04 13.04 4.82
CA ASP A 295 7.09 13.70 5.71
C ASP A 295 5.75 13.86 5.00
N PRO A 296 4.65 13.28 5.52
CA PRO A 296 3.32 13.45 4.96
C PRO A 296 2.88 14.92 4.87
N LEU A 297 3.31 15.78 5.79
CA LEU A 297 2.94 17.18 5.77
C LEU A 297 3.55 17.93 4.59
N GLU A 298 4.81 17.64 4.25
CA GLU A 298 5.44 18.18 3.03
C GLU A 298 4.70 17.76 1.76
N VAL A 299 4.20 16.52 1.72
CA VAL A 299 3.40 16.03 0.60
C VAL A 299 2.06 16.77 0.53
N ILE A 300 1.40 16.96 1.66
CA ILE A 300 0.12 17.67 1.77
C ILE A 300 0.26 19.13 1.34
N ASP A 301 1.29 19.82 1.80
CA ASP A 301 1.55 21.21 1.44
C ASP A 301 1.77 21.38 -0.06
N LYS A 302 2.40 20.42 -0.71
CA LYS A 302 2.75 20.49 -2.13
C LYS A 302 1.63 20.01 -3.07
N TYR A 303 0.89 18.96 -2.69
CA TYR A 303 -0.05 18.27 -3.57
C TYR A 303 -1.48 18.21 -3.05
N GLY A 304 -1.71 18.55 -1.77
CA GLY A 304 -2.99 18.41 -1.08
C GLY A 304 -3.19 17.07 -0.41
N ALA A 305 -4.01 17.08 0.65
CA ALA A 305 -4.29 15.87 1.45
C ALA A 305 -5.01 14.78 0.65
N ASP A 306 -5.96 15.14 -0.20
CA ASP A 306 -6.69 14.19 -1.05
C ASP A 306 -5.79 13.44 -2.02
N ALA A 307 -4.78 14.12 -2.58
CA ALA A 307 -3.81 13.49 -3.48
C ALA A 307 -2.97 12.44 -2.75
N LEU A 308 -2.51 12.72 -1.53
CA LEU A 308 -1.78 11.76 -0.71
C LEU A 308 -2.66 10.57 -0.33
N ARG A 309 -3.88 10.82 0.16
CA ARG A 309 -4.85 9.79 0.57
C ARG A 309 -5.17 8.83 -0.58
N LEU A 310 -5.51 9.37 -1.75
CA LEU A 310 -5.79 8.57 -2.95
C LEU A 310 -4.57 7.73 -3.37
N THR A 311 -3.36 8.33 -3.34
CA THR A 311 -2.12 7.64 -3.69
C THR A 311 -1.84 6.43 -2.79
N LEU A 312 -2.10 6.57 -1.48
CA LEU A 312 -1.89 5.50 -0.51
C LEU A 312 -2.90 4.36 -0.65
N MET A 313 -4.07 4.61 -1.23
CA MET A 313 -5.13 3.62 -1.39
C MET A 313 -5.14 2.94 -2.76
N THR A 314 -4.71 3.63 -3.82
CA THR A 314 -4.73 3.08 -5.17
C THR A 314 -3.61 2.07 -5.43
N GLY A 315 -3.98 0.94 -6.05
CA GLY A 315 -3.03 -0.10 -6.46
C GLY A 315 -2.47 -0.93 -5.30
N ASN A 316 -3.08 -0.85 -4.13
CA ASN A 316 -2.72 -1.64 -2.96
C ASN A 316 -3.70 -2.80 -2.74
N ALA A 317 -3.13 -3.97 -2.40
CA ALA A 317 -3.87 -5.09 -1.84
C ALA A 317 -3.55 -5.22 -0.35
N PRO A 318 -4.51 -5.64 0.49
CA PRO A 318 -4.30 -5.82 1.92
C PRO A 318 -3.05 -6.66 2.25
N GLY A 319 -2.25 -6.18 3.19
CA GLY A 319 -1.03 -6.85 3.67
C GLY A 319 0.19 -6.79 2.75
N ASN A 320 0.13 -6.08 1.63
CA ASN A 320 1.27 -5.93 0.73
C ASN A 320 1.95 -4.57 0.92
N ASP A 321 3.29 -4.58 0.90
CA ASP A 321 4.07 -3.35 0.93
C ASP A 321 3.88 -2.55 -0.35
N MET A 322 3.88 -1.22 -0.23
CA MET A 322 3.85 -0.33 -1.36
C MET A 322 5.13 0.51 -1.45
N ARG A 323 5.52 0.83 -2.69
CA ARG A 323 6.59 1.81 -2.93
C ARG A 323 5.99 3.18 -3.17
N PHE A 324 6.52 4.18 -2.49
CA PHE A 324 6.11 5.56 -2.68
C PHE A 324 6.84 6.18 -3.88
N TYR A 325 6.07 6.79 -4.79
CA TYR A 325 6.56 7.53 -5.94
C TYR A 325 5.89 8.89 -6.02
N TRP A 326 6.67 9.95 -6.19
CA TRP A 326 6.15 11.32 -6.32
C TRP A 326 5.24 11.48 -7.54
N GLU A 327 5.54 10.79 -8.63
CA GLU A 327 4.76 10.79 -9.86
C GLU A 327 3.34 10.25 -9.65
N LYS A 328 3.16 9.31 -8.73
CA LYS A 328 1.81 8.82 -8.36
C LYS A 328 1.02 9.87 -7.59
N VAL A 329 1.66 10.62 -6.71
CA VAL A 329 1.00 11.73 -5.99
C VAL A 329 0.60 12.84 -6.96
N GLU A 330 1.47 13.15 -7.91
CA GLU A 330 1.16 14.12 -8.97
C GLU A 330 -0.01 13.67 -9.84
N ALA A 331 -0.08 12.38 -10.20
CA ALA A 331 -1.21 11.80 -10.93
C ALA A 331 -2.52 11.92 -10.12
N SER A 332 -2.47 11.64 -8.82
CA SER A 332 -3.64 11.80 -7.93
C SER A 332 -4.09 13.26 -7.81
N ARG A 333 -3.16 14.22 -7.76
CA ARG A 333 -3.50 15.66 -7.83
C ARG A 333 -4.14 16.03 -9.16
N ASN A 334 -3.63 15.49 -10.26
CA ASN A 334 -4.19 15.75 -11.60
C ASN A 334 -5.61 15.17 -11.72
N PHE A 335 -5.88 14.05 -11.06
CA PHE A 335 -7.23 13.51 -10.95
C PHE A 335 -8.17 14.47 -10.20
N ALA A 336 -7.75 14.98 -9.05
CA ALA A 336 -8.52 15.99 -8.31
C ALA A 336 -8.82 17.22 -9.19
N ASN A 337 -7.82 17.75 -9.90
CA ASN A 337 -7.99 18.87 -10.81
C ASN A 337 -8.96 18.56 -11.95
N LYS A 338 -8.96 17.33 -12.48
CA LYS A 338 -9.88 16.93 -13.55
C LYS A 338 -11.33 16.90 -13.06
N ILE A 339 -11.56 16.31 -11.89
CA ILE A 339 -12.90 16.30 -11.26
C ILE A 339 -13.37 17.72 -10.98
N TRP A 340 -12.52 18.56 -10.42
CA TRP A 340 -12.85 19.98 -10.17
C TRP A 340 -13.30 20.71 -11.44
N ASN A 341 -12.54 20.56 -12.52
CA ASN A 341 -12.89 21.20 -13.79
C ASN A 341 -14.18 20.63 -14.43
N ALA A 342 -14.38 19.32 -14.33
CA ALA A 342 -15.62 18.68 -14.78
C ALA A 342 -16.83 19.18 -13.97
N SER A 343 -16.68 19.27 -12.64
CA SER A 343 -17.73 19.78 -11.75
C SER A 343 -18.06 21.25 -12.04
N ARG A 344 -17.05 22.08 -12.27
CA ARG A 344 -17.27 23.49 -12.70
C ARG A 344 -18.06 23.56 -14.01
N PHE A 345 -17.71 22.74 -14.99
CA PHE A 345 -18.46 22.69 -16.25
C PHE A 345 -19.94 22.33 -16.02
N ILE A 346 -20.20 21.33 -15.18
CA ILE A 346 -21.55 20.91 -14.84
C ILE A 346 -22.31 22.02 -14.12
N MET A 347 -21.71 22.62 -13.08
CA MET A 347 -22.31 23.72 -12.30
C MET A 347 -22.65 24.94 -13.17
N MET A 348 -21.75 25.35 -14.06
CA MET A 348 -22.01 26.46 -15.01
C MET A 348 -23.20 26.19 -15.95
N ASN A 349 -23.44 24.93 -16.30
CA ASN A 349 -24.58 24.55 -17.14
C ASN A 349 -25.88 24.38 -16.32
N LEU A 350 -25.79 24.19 -15.01
CA LEU A 350 -26.92 24.13 -14.06
C LEU A 350 -27.37 25.52 -13.58
N GLU A 351 -26.48 26.51 -13.63
CA GLU A 351 -26.73 27.85 -13.09
C GLU A 351 -28.01 28.47 -13.69
N GLY A 352 -28.93 28.90 -12.80
CA GLY A 352 -30.20 29.50 -13.20
C GLY A 352 -31.22 28.56 -13.82
N LYS A 353 -30.98 27.26 -13.84
CA LYS A 353 -31.90 26.25 -14.43
C LYS A 353 -32.52 25.38 -13.32
N THR A 354 -33.82 25.13 -13.48
CA THR A 354 -34.52 24.10 -12.70
C THR A 354 -34.43 22.79 -13.46
N VAL A 355 -33.69 21.82 -12.90
CA VAL A 355 -33.50 20.50 -13.49
C VAL A 355 -34.42 19.50 -12.80
N THR A 356 -35.25 18.84 -13.58
CA THR A 356 -36.27 17.88 -13.11
C THR A 356 -35.84 16.46 -13.44
N GLU A 357 -36.18 15.53 -12.56
CA GLU A 357 -35.99 14.09 -12.82
C GLU A 357 -36.89 13.64 -13.98
N PRO A 358 -36.40 12.83 -14.92
CA PRO A 358 -37.20 12.22 -15.96
C PRO A 358 -38.33 11.36 -15.40
N GLU A 359 -39.54 11.50 -15.93
CA GLU A 359 -40.70 10.70 -15.49
C GLU A 359 -40.48 9.18 -15.71
N ASN A 360 -39.74 8.81 -16.75
CA ASN A 360 -39.42 7.44 -17.07
C ASN A 360 -38.00 7.36 -17.64
N LEU A 361 -37.12 6.62 -16.95
CA LEU A 361 -35.73 6.43 -17.37
C LEU A 361 -35.58 5.71 -18.71
N ASN A 362 -36.64 4.95 -19.14
CA ASN A 362 -36.63 4.30 -20.43
C ASN A 362 -36.76 5.29 -21.61
N ASP A 363 -37.16 6.52 -21.35
CA ASP A 363 -37.29 7.57 -22.40
C ASP A 363 -35.98 8.35 -22.61
N LEU A 364 -35.00 8.13 -21.77
CA LEU A 364 -33.65 8.69 -21.90
C LEU A 364 -32.96 8.20 -23.18
N CYS A 365 -32.05 9.00 -23.73
CA CYS A 365 -31.21 8.56 -24.85
C CYS A 365 -30.19 7.47 -24.41
N ALA A 366 -29.57 6.83 -25.37
CA ALA A 366 -28.64 5.74 -25.14
C ALA A 366 -27.44 6.16 -24.28
N GLU A 367 -26.92 7.37 -24.48
CA GLU A 367 -25.80 7.90 -23.73
C GLU A 367 -26.13 8.10 -22.23
N ASP A 368 -27.33 8.59 -21.92
CA ASP A 368 -27.79 8.80 -20.56
C ASP A 368 -28.00 7.44 -19.83
N LYS A 369 -28.68 6.52 -20.51
CA LYS A 369 -28.89 5.16 -20.05
C LYS A 369 -27.57 4.44 -19.77
N TRP A 370 -26.63 4.57 -20.70
CA TRP A 370 -25.30 3.97 -20.59
C TRP A 370 -24.55 4.44 -19.33
N ILE A 371 -24.45 5.76 -19.12
CA ILE A 371 -23.68 6.26 -17.96
C ILE A 371 -24.35 5.93 -16.63
N LEU A 372 -25.70 5.94 -16.58
CA LEU A 372 -26.46 5.55 -15.40
C LEU A 372 -26.31 4.04 -15.11
N SER A 373 -26.28 3.20 -16.12
CA SER A 373 -26.09 1.75 -15.99
C SER A 373 -24.66 1.41 -15.54
N HIS A 374 -23.65 2.09 -16.10
CA HIS A 374 -22.28 1.98 -15.64
C HIS A 374 -22.11 2.44 -14.19
N LEU A 375 -22.66 3.60 -13.82
CA LEU A 375 -22.66 4.08 -12.43
C LEU A 375 -23.28 3.04 -11.50
N ASN A 376 -24.43 2.49 -11.89
CA ASN A 376 -25.14 1.48 -11.10
C ASN A 376 -24.30 0.21 -10.88
N THR A 377 -23.55 -0.22 -11.89
CA THR A 377 -22.58 -1.31 -11.77
C THR A 377 -21.43 -0.94 -10.85
N VAL A 378 -20.88 0.28 -10.96
CA VAL A 378 -19.80 0.76 -10.09
C VAL A 378 -20.25 0.86 -8.62
N ILE A 379 -21.47 1.32 -8.35
CA ILE A 379 -22.06 1.36 -7.02
C ILE A 379 -22.04 -0.04 -6.38
N ARG A 380 -22.54 -1.06 -7.11
CA ARG A 380 -22.54 -2.44 -6.65
C ARG A 380 -21.12 -2.95 -6.41
N GLU A 381 -20.24 -2.84 -7.41
CA GLU A 381 -18.89 -3.38 -7.34
C GLU A 381 -18.03 -2.67 -6.29
N ALA A 382 -18.15 -1.35 -6.15
CA ALA A 382 -17.43 -0.61 -5.12
C ALA A 382 -17.90 -1.01 -3.72
N THR A 383 -19.21 -1.12 -3.49
CA THR A 383 -19.79 -1.55 -2.20
C THR A 383 -19.32 -2.96 -1.85
N GLU A 384 -19.47 -3.93 -2.77
CA GLU A 384 -19.03 -5.32 -2.55
C GLU A 384 -17.53 -5.45 -2.23
N ASN A 385 -16.69 -4.64 -2.88
CA ASN A 385 -15.25 -4.65 -2.63
C ASN A 385 -14.91 -3.97 -1.29
N MET A 386 -15.62 -2.89 -0.91
CA MET A 386 -15.43 -2.26 0.40
C MET A 386 -15.85 -3.20 1.54
N GLU A 387 -16.95 -3.94 1.41
CA GLU A 387 -17.38 -4.96 2.37
C GLU A 387 -16.37 -6.11 2.54
N LYS A 388 -15.61 -6.41 1.49
CA LYS A 388 -14.50 -7.38 1.51
C LYS A 388 -13.16 -6.78 1.94
N TYR A 389 -13.13 -5.51 2.30
CA TYR A 389 -11.92 -4.74 2.60
C TYR A 389 -10.92 -4.62 1.42
N GLU A 390 -11.37 -4.85 0.18
CA GLU A 390 -10.60 -4.65 -1.05
C GLU A 390 -10.65 -3.17 -1.50
N LEU A 391 -10.25 -2.27 -0.59
CA LEU A 391 -10.42 -0.82 -0.73
C LEU A 391 -9.72 -0.25 -1.97
N GLY A 392 -8.57 -0.82 -2.32
CA GLY A 392 -7.83 -0.42 -3.53
C GLY A 392 -8.55 -0.77 -4.83
N ILE A 393 -9.28 -1.90 -4.86
CA ILE A 393 -10.11 -2.29 -6.01
C ILE A 393 -11.35 -1.40 -6.09
N ALA A 394 -12.00 -1.16 -4.94
CA ALA A 394 -13.17 -0.30 -4.88
C ALA A 394 -12.89 1.11 -5.43
N VAL A 395 -11.82 1.76 -4.95
CA VAL A 395 -11.46 3.11 -5.41
C VAL A 395 -11.05 3.15 -6.88
N GLN A 396 -10.44 2.07 -7.41
CA GLN A 396 -10.08 2.01 -8.82
C GLN A 396 -11.32 2.01 -9.72
N LYS A 397 -12.38 1.29 -9.34
CA LYS A 397 -13.67 1.31 -10.06
C LYS A 397 -14.28 2.71 -10.11
N VAL A 398 -14.26 3.41 -8.97
CA VAL A 398 -14.75 4.79 -8.88
C VAL A 398 -13.89 5.75 -9.70
N TYR A 399 -12.58 5.57 -9.66
CA TYR A 399 -11.64 6.36 -10.45
C TYR A 399 -11.89 6.22 -11.94
N ASP A 400 -11.96 4.97 -12.45
CA ASP A 400 -12.18 4.68 -13.86
C ASP A 400 -13.53 5.26 -14.35
N PHE A 401 -14.57 5.13 -13.53
CA PHE A 401 -15.88 5.73 -13.86
C PHE A 401 -15.80 7.26 -13.96
N LEU A 402 -15.21 7.92 -12.98
CA LEU A 402 -15.15 9.39 -12.96
C LEU A 402 -14.20 9.94 -14.04
N TRP A 403 -13.03 9.31 -14.22
CA TRP A 403 -12.03 9.79 -15.17
C TRP A 403 -12.38 9.46 -16.60
N ASP A 404 -12.59 8.17 -16.90
CA ASP A 404 -12.76 7.70 -18.25
C ASP A 404 -14.21 7.88 -18.72
N GLU A 405 -15.20 7.39 -17.94
CA GLU A 405 -16.57 7.32 -18.43
C GLU A 405 -17.28 8.68 -18.33
N LEU A 406 -17.27 9.30 -17.15
CA LEU A 406 -17.95 10.59 -16.96
C LEU A 406 -17.22 11.73 -17.67
N CYS A 407 -15.92 11.92 -17.38
CA CYS A 407 -15.19 13.08 -17.89
C CYS A 407 -14.81 12.96 -19.36
N ASP A 408 -14.27 11.82 -19.81
CA ASP A 408 -13.73 11.71 -21.18
C ASP A 408 -14.81 11.40 -22.23
N TRP A 409 -15.88 10.73 -21.80
CA TRP A 409 -16.92 10.33 -22.73
C TRP A 409 -18.25 11.03 -22.50
N TYR A 410 -18.87 10.86 -21.35
CA TYR A 410 -20.25 11.30 -21.18
C TYR A 410 -20.40 12.83 -21.25
N ILE A 411 -19.52 13.59 -20.59
CA ILE A 411 -19.54 15.07 -20.69
C ILE A 411 -19.42 15.51 -22.14
N GLU A 412 -18.54 14.90 -22.94
CA GLU A 412 -18.34 15.27 -24.33
C GLU A 412 -19.56 14.93 -25.20
N MET A 413 -20.26 13.82 -24.93
CA MET A 413 -21.53 13.46 -25.59
C MET A 413 -22.67 14.41 -25.20
N ALA A 414 -22.77 14.75 -23.92
CA ALA A 414 -23.81 15.64 -23.38
C ALA A 414 -23.71 17.08 -23.94
N LYS A 415 -22.49 17.59 -24.20
CA LYS A 415 -22.26 18.94 -24.72
C LYS A 415 -23.13 19.27 -25.94
N VAL A 416 -23.32 18.32 -26.85
CA VAL A 416 -24.11 18.53 -28.08
C VAL A 416 -25.55 18.92 -27.75
N ARG A 417 -26.15 18.31 -26.74
CA ARG A 417 -27.52 18.58 -26.27
C ARG A 417 -27.57 19.87 -25.45
N LEU A 418 -26.57 20.15 -24.66
CA LEU A 418 -26.47 21.37 -23.85
C LEU A 418 -26.35 22.62 -24.74
N TRP A 419 -25.58 22.55 -25.84
CA TRP A 419 -25.45 23.65 -26.81
C TRP A 419 -26.70 23.92 -27.61
N LYS A 420 -27.62 22.94 -27.71
CA LYS A 420 -28.88 23.01 -28.40
C LYS A 420 -30.10 23.07 -27.48
N ALA A 421 -29.90 23.52 -26.25
CA ALA A 421 -30.94 23.56 -25.22
C ALA A 421 -32.20 24.35 -25.61
N GLU A 422 -32.07 25.35 -26.47
CA GLU A 422 -33.20 26.11 -26.99
C GLU A 422 -33.99 25.32 -28.06
N GLU A 423 -33.32 24.44 -28.81
CA GLU A 423 -33.93 23.61 -29.85
C GLU A 423 -34.67 22.40 -29.25
N ASP A 424 -34.07 21.78 -28.20
CA ASP A 424 -34.62 20.61 -27.50
C ASP A 424 -34.41 20.72 -25.98
N PRO A 425 -35.30 21.46 -25.28
CA PRO A 425 -35.20 21.68 -23.85
C PRO A 425 -35.30 20.39 -23.03
N LYS A 426 -36.08 19.39 -23.51
CA LYS A 426 -36.20 18.09 -22.82
C LYS A 426 -34.88 17.34 -22.83
N ALA A 427 -34.26 17.16 -24.00
CA ALA A 427 -32.98 16.47 -24.11
C ALA A 427 -31.87 17.18 -23.31
N ALA A 428 -31.91 18.51 -23.22
CA ALA A 428 -30.98 19.28 -22.39
C ALA A 428 -31.23 19.06 -20.89
N ASN A 429 -32.50 19.03 -20.45
CA ASN A 429 -32.85 18.69 -19.07
C ASN A 429 -32.39 17.29 -18.67
N ASP A 430 -32.67 16.30 -19.53
CA ASP A 430 -32.31 14.91 -19.32
C ASP A 430 -30.77 14.77 -19.15
N ALA A 431 -30.00 15.45 -20.02
CA ALA A 431 -28.55 15.49 -19.93
C ALA A 431 -28.05 16.15 -18.65
N LEU A 432 -28.63 17.28 -18.22
CA LEU A 432 -28.27 17.98 -16.99
C LEU A 432 -28.59 17.16 -15.73
N TRP A 433 -29.76 16.54 -15.71
CA TRP A 433 -30.16 15.66 -14.61
C TRP A 433 -29.20 14.47 -14.49
N THR A 434 -28.88 13.83 -15.61
CA THR A 434 -27.96 12.69 -15.64
C THR A 434 -26.55 13.10 -15.24
N LEU A 435 -26.03 14.24 -15.71
CA LEU A 435 -24.73 14.79 -15.30
C LEU A 435 -24.68 15.05 -13.80
N ARG A 436 -25.72 15.70 -13.25
CA ARG A 436 -25.81 15.98 -11.82
C ARG A 436 -25.85 14.69 -11.01
N THR A 437 -26.69 13.73 -11.40
CA THR A 437 -26.83 12.44 -10.72
C THR A 437 -25.52 11.65 -10.76
N ALA A 438 -24.89 11.52 -11.93
CA ALA A 438 -23.65 10.77 -12.09
C ALA A 438 -22.49 11.39 -11.30
N LEU A 439 -22.40 12.72 -11.29
CA LEU A 439 -21.39 13.41 -10.48
C LEU A 439 -21.65 13.22 -8.99
N THR A 440 -22.88 13.49 -8.52
CA THR A 440 -23.23 13.42 -7.08
C THR A 440 -23.00 12.03 -6.51
N GLU A 441 -23.50 10.99 -7.16
CA GLU A 441 -23.32 9.60 -6.68
C GLU A 441 -21.85 9.17 -6.81
N GLY A 442 -21.13 9.57 -7.86
CA GLY A 442 -19.70 9.34 -8.01
C GLY A 442 -18.87 10.02 -6.92
N LEU A 443 -19.23 11.24 -6.49
CA LEU A 443 -18.59 11.94 -5.39
C LEU A 443 -18.82 11.22 -4.05
N LYS A 444 -20.02 10.71 -3.81
CA LYS A 444 -20.33 9.93 -2.60
C LYS A 444 -19.45 8.67 -2.52
N LEU A 445 -19.29 7.94 -3.62
CA LEU A 445 -18.40 6.78 -3.69
C LEU A 445 -16.92 7.14 -3.49
N LEU A 446 -16.50 8.33 -3.93
CA LEU A 446 -15.11 8.79 -3.83
C LEU A 446 -14.80 9.39 -2.46
N HIS A 447 -15.81 9.90 -1.74
CA HIS A 447 -15.63 10.67 -0.50
C HIS A 447 -14.77 9.99 0.57
N PRO A 448 -14.89 8.68 0.87
CA PRO A 448 -14.02 8.02 1.86
C PRO A 448 -12.52 8.13 1.54
N TYR A 449 -12.17 8.32 0.28
CA TYR A 449 -10.79 8.41 -0.19
C TYR A 449 -10.29 9.84 -0.35
N MET A 450 -11.15 10.76 -0.81
CA MET A 450 -10.83 12.16 -1.10
C MET A 450 -11.87 13.10 -0.45
N PRO A 451 -11.91 13.18 0.88
CA PRO A 451 -12.99 13.85 1.60
C PRO A 451 -13.09 15.36 1.35
N PHE A 452 -11.96 16.05 1.13
CA PHE A 452 -11.97 17.52 1.08
C PHE A 452 -12.56 18.05 -0.23
N ILE A 453 -12.08 17.57 -1.37
CA ILE A 453 -12.58 18.04 -2.67
C ILE A 453 -14.02 17.58 -2.93
N THR A 454 -14.37 16.38 -2.47
CA THR A 454 -15.73 15.85 -2.67
C THR A 454 -16.76 16.62 -1.84
N GLU A 455 -16.44 16.97 -0.60
CA GLU A 455 -17.27 17.84 0.25
C GLU A 455 -17.49 19.19 -0.40
N GLU A 456 -16.41 19.86 -0.81
CA GLU A 456 -16.49 21.21 -1.42
C GLU A 456 -17.36 21.22 -2.68
N ILE A 457 -17.19 20.22 -3.56
CA ILE A 457 -17.98 20.11 -4.78
C ILE A 457 -19.43 19.78 -4.45
N TYR A 458 -19.67 18.86 -3.54
CA TYR A 458 -21.02 18.40 -3.15
C TYR A 458 -21.87 19.54 -2.57
N CYS A 459 -21.36 20.23 -1.57
CA CYS A 459 -22.05 21.34 -0.93
C CYS A 459 -22.25 22.55 -1.87
N THR A 460 -21.33 22.76 -2.82
CA THR A 460 -21.52 23.78 -3.86
C THR A 460 -22.58 23.38 -4.89
N LEU A 461 -22.66 22.09 -5.24
CA LEU A 461 -23.62 21.56 -6.21
C LEU A 461 -25.03 21.44 -5.64
N LEU A 462 -25.14 21.13 -4.35
CA LEU A 462 -26.38 20.92 -3.59
C LEU A 462 -26.37 21.78 -2.32
N PRO A 463 -26.58 23.11 -2.44
CA PRO A 463 -26.45 24.03 -1.32
C PRO A 463 -27.54 23.85 -0.24
N GLU A 464 -28.55 23.04 -0.49
CA GLU A 464 -29.56 22.63 0.49
C GLU A 464 -29.12 21.49 1.41
N GLU A 465 -28.07 20.76 1.02
CA GLU A 465 -27.53 19.66 1.81
C GLU A 465 -26.45 20.16 2.79
N GLU A 466 -26.44 19.60 4.00
CA GLU A 466 -25.51 20.04 5.06
C GLU A 466 -24.08 19.53 4.80
N SER A 467 -23.92 18.28 4.44
CA SER A 467 -22.64 17.62 4.19
C SER A 467 -22.80 16.31 3.43
N ILE A 468 -21.84 15.99 2.58
CA ILE A 468 -21.78 14.67 1.94
C ILE A 468 -21.60 13.54 2.96
N MET A 469 -20.97 13.81 4.12
CA MET A 469 -20.70 12.81 5.16
C MET A 469 -21.96 12.20 5.75
N ILE A 470 -23.05 12.97 5.85
CA ILE A 470 -24.32 12.50 6.39
C ILE A 470 -25.31 12.07 5.30
N SER A 471 -24.89 12.13 4.03
CA SER A 471 -25.70 11.67 2.92
C SER A 471 -25.74 10.14 2.84
N GLU A 472 -26.85 9.60 2.32
CA GLU A 472 -26.96 8.16 2.11
C GLU A 472 -25.95 7.64 1.10
N TRP A 473 -25.41 6.43 1.36
CA TRP A 473 -24.55 5.72 0.42
C TRP A 473 -25.35 5.31 -0.81
N PRO A 474 -24.82 5.48 -2.03
CA PRO A 474 -25.51 5.08 -3.25
C PRO A 474 -25.84 3.57 -3.26
N VAL A 475 -27.02 3.25 -3.74
CA VAL A 475 -27.52 1.86 -3.78
C VAL A 475 -27.78 1.42 -5.21
N TYR A 476 -27.39 0.18 -5.54
CA TYR A 476 -27.74 -0.44 -6.83
C TYR A 476 -29.27 -0.49 -7.04
N ARG A 477 -29.73 -0.13 -8.24
CA ARG A 477 -31.14 -0.08 -8.62
C ARG A 477 -31.35 -0.81 -9.94
N GLU A 478 -32.21 -1.84 -9.94
CA GLU A 478 -32.47 -2.65 -11.12
C GLU A 478 -33.04 -1.83 -12.31
N GLU A 479 -33.83 -0.80 -12.02
CA GLU A 479 -34.41 0.10 -13.02
C GLU A 479 -33.37 0.95 -13.77
N ARG A 480 -32.12 0.99 -13.30
CA ARG A 480 -30.97 1.66 -13.95
C ARG A 480 -30.07 0.69 -14.71
N ASN A 481 -30.51 -0.52 -14.95
CA ASN A 481 -29.75 -1.53 -15.69
C ASN A 481 -30.17 -1.52 -17.17
N PHE A 482 -29.29 -1.02 -18.06
CA PHE A 482 -29.58 -0.82 -19.50
C PHE A 482 -28.52 -1.52 -20.38
N PRO A 483 -28.49 -2.86 -20.46
CA PRO A 483 -27.45 -3.59 -21.17
C PRO A 483 -27.39 -3.30 -22.67
N ASP A 484 -28.53 -2.99 -23.32
CA ASP A 484 -28.57 -2.63 -24.74
C ASP A 484 -27.89 -1.27 -24.98
N ALA A 485 -28.07 -0.31 -24.09
CA ALA A 485 -27.41 0.99 -24.17
C ALA A 485 -25.91 0.86 -23.94
N GLU A 486 -25.49 0.01 -22.98
CA GLU A 486 -24.07 -0.30 -22.76
C GLU A 486 -23.41 -0.88 -24.01
N LYS A 487 -24.02 -1.90 -24.61
CA LYS A 487 -23.54 -2.50 -25.86
C LYS A 487 -23.43 -1.49 -26.99
N ALA A 488 -24.44 -0.61 -27.11
CA ALA A 488 -24.49 0.40 -28.15
C ALA A 488 -23.34 1.43 -28.00
N ILE A 489 -23.17 1.96 -26.81
CA ILE A 489 -22.15 2.99 -26.55
C ILE A 489 -20.73 2.40 -26.55
N GLU A 490 -20.50 1.17 -26.07
CA GLU A 490 -19.20 0.53 -26.21
C GLU A 490 -18.81 0.30 -27.68
N GLY A 491 -19.74 -0.14 -28.52
CA GLY A 491 -19.51 -0.21 -29.98
C GLY A 491 -19.18 1.15 -30.58
N PHE A 492 -19.90 2.21 -30.17
CA PHE A 492 -19.60 3.59 -30.58
C PHE A 492 -18.17 4.02 -30.11
N LYS A 493 -17.81 3.78 -28.86
CA LYS A 493 -16.48 4.12 -28.32
C LYS A 493 -15.36 3.38 -29.05
N GLU A 494 -15.57 2.10 -29.41
CA GLU A 494 -14.62 1.32 -30.20
C GLU A 494 -14.34 1.95 -31.56
N VAL A 495 -15.39 2.34 -32.28
CA VAL A 495 -15.28 3.05 -33.56
C VAL A 495 -14.53 4.37 -33.43
N VAL A 496 -14.89 5.20 -32.43
CA VAL A 496 -14.22 6.50 -32.21
C VAL A 496 -12.74 6.32 -31.86
N ARG A 497 -12.40 5.35 -31.00
CA ARG A 497 -11.01 5.02 -30.68
C ARG A 497 -10.23 4.58 -31.92
N GLY A 498 -10.81 3.68 -32.73
CA GLY A 498 -10.20 3.22 -33.98
C GLY A 498 -9.92 4.36 -34.95
N ILE A 499 -10.90 5.24 -35.18
CA ILE A 499 -10.73 6.43 -36.00
C ILE A 499 -9.63 7.34 -35.48
N ARG A 500 -9.63 7.67 -34.18
CA ARG A 500 -8.61 8.53 -33.55
C ARG A 500 -7.20 7.95 -33.66
N ASN A 501 -7.04 6.64 -33.46
CA ASN A 501 -5.77 5.96 -33.60
C ASN A 501 -5.24 6.04 -35.04
N THR A 502 -6.07 5.68 -36.01
CA THR A 502 -5.71 5.77 -37.45
C THR A 502 -5.35 7.20 -37.85
N ARG A 503 -6.13 8.19 -37.41
CA ARG A 503 -5.81 9.61 -37.66
C ARG A 503 -4.49 10.04 -37.06
N THR A 504 -4.16 9.54 -35.85
CA THR A 504 -2.87 9.81 -35.19
C THR A 504 -1.71 9.16 -35.93
N GLU A 505 -1.85 7.91 -36.34
CA GLU A 505 -0.86 7.17 -37.14
C GLU A 505 -0.57 7.87 -38.46
N MET A 506 -1.60 8.44 -39.07
CA MET A 506 -1.51 9.19 -40.34
C MET A 506 -1.17 10.67 -40.14
N ASN A 507 -0.95 11.13 -38.92
CA ASN A 507 -0.66 12.53 -38.55
C ASN A 507 -1.73 13.52 -39.06
N VAL A 508 -3.02 13.14 -39.03
CA VAL A 508 -4.14 13.98 -39.47
C VAL A 508 -4.45 15.04 -38.41
N PRO A 509 -4.41 16.34 -38.70
CA PRO A 509 -4.74 17.39 -37.75
C PRO A 509 -6.18 17.30 -37.25
N ASN A 510 -6.44 17.65 -35.98
CA ASN A 510 -7.78 17.57 -35.38
C ASN A 510 -8.82 18.48 -36.05
N ASN A 511 -8.41 19.59 -36.62
CA ASN A 511 -9.30 20.52 -37.35
C ASN A 511 -9.74 20.01 -38.75
N ARG A 512 -9.09 18.94 -39.24
CA ARG A 512 -9.44 18.33 -40.52
C ARG A 512 -10.53 17.29 -40.30
N LYS A 513 -11.75 17.58 -40.79
CA LYS A 513 -12.90 16.67 -40.68
C LYS A 513 -12.91 15.68 -41.86
N THR A 514 -13.40 14.45 -41.60
CA THR A 514 -13.46 13.38 -42.59
C THR A 514 -14.87 12.81 -42.71
N SER A 515 -15.24 12.34 -43.90
CA SER A 515 -16.43 11.55 -44.10
C SER A 515 -16.26 10.16 -43.51
N LEU A 516 -17.29 9.62 -42.88
CA LEU A 516 -17.30 8.29 -42.31
C LEU A 516 -18.34 7.42 -43.01
N HIS A 517 -17.92 6.32 -43.63
CA HIS A 517 -18.79 5.28 -44.14
C HIS A 517 -18.73 4.09 -43.20
N ILE A 518 -19.76 3.90 -42.38
CA ILE A 518 -19.85 2.83 -41.39
C ILE A 518 -20.62 1.67 -41.99
N VAL A 519 -19.92 0.60 -42.32
CA VAL A 519 -20.52 -0.65 -42.80
C VAL A 519 -20.76 -1.55 -41.59
N ALA A 520 -21.99 -1.55 -41.10
CA ALA A 520 -22.41 -2.32 -39.93
C ALA A 520 -22.62 -3.81 -40.32
N LYS A 521 -22.41 -4.69 -39.37
CA LYS A 521 -22.52 -6.14 -39.52
C LYS A 521 -23.94 -6.59 -39.87
N ASP A 522 -24.94 -5.90 -39.33
CA ASP A 522 -26.37 -6.19 -39.50
C ASP A 522 -27.22 -4.92 -39.39
N ALA A 523 -28.52 -5.05 -39.63
CA ALA A 523 -29.47 -3.92 -39.62
C ALA A 523 -29.66 -3.35 -38.18
N GLU A 524 -29.56 -4.15 -37.14
CA GLU A 524 -29.67 -3.70 -35.75
C GLU A 524 -28.49 -2.80 -35.39
N THR A 525 -27.27 -3.25 -35.70
CA THR A 525 -26.06 -2.46 -35.54
C THR A 525 -26.06 -1.18 -36.38
N ALA A 526 -26.60 -1.23 -37.60
CA ALA A 526 -26.74 -0.05 -38.42
C ALA A 526 -27.68 0.99 -37.80
N ALA A 527 -28.83 0.56 -37.26
CA ALA A 527 -29.75 1.44 -36.54
C ALA A 527 -29.10 2.07 -35.28
N MET A 528 -28.30 1.33 -34.58
CA MET A 528 -27.53 1.81 -33.42
C MET A 528 -26.57 2.96 -33.81
N TYR A 529 -25.77 2.77 -34.87
CA TYR A 529 -24.87 3.82 -35.37
C TYR A 529 -25.61 5.01 -35.96
N GLU A 530 -26.74 4.79 -36.59
CA GLU A 530 -27.60 5.86 -37.13
C GLU A 530 -28.07 6.79 -36.00
N ASN A 531 -28.49 6.23 -34.87
CA ASN A 531 -28.88 6.98 -33.67
C ASN A 531 -27.72 7.77 -33.04
N SER A 532 -26.49 7.28 -33.18
CA SER A 532 -25.28 7.89 -32.61
C SER A 532 -24.60 8.93 -33.52
N LYS A 533 -25.15 9.23 -34.72
CA LYS A 533 -24.53 10.13 -35.71
C LYS A 533 -24.12 11.48 -35.13
N LYS A 534 -24.96 12.09 -34.31
CA LYS A 534 -24.69 13.41 -33.72
C LYS A 534 -23.41 13.41 -32.86
N SER A 535 -23.16 12.34 -32.16
CA SER A 535 -21.99 12.18 -31.28
C SER A 535 -20.70 11.96 -32.09
N PHE A 536 -20.76 11.29 -33.25
CA PHE A 536 -19.59 11.12 -34.13
C PHE A 536 -19.07 12.44 -34.73
N VAL A 537 -19.93 13.43 -35.00
CA VAL A 537 -19.52 14.72 -35.57
C VAL A 537 -18.39 15.37 -34.74
N ASN A 538 -18.50 15.33 -33.44
CA ASN A 538 -17.52 15.95 -32.55
C ASN A 538 -16.42 14.97 -32.12
N LEU A 539 -16.80 13.75 -31.71
CA LEU A 539 -15.86 12.81 -31.10
C LEU A 539 -14.95 12.10 -32.11
N ALA A 540 -15.44 11.90 -33.37
CA ALA A 540 -14.66 11.30 -34.45
C ALA A 540 -14.19 12.32 -35.51
N PHE A 541 -14.40 13.62 -35.32
CA PHE A 541 -14.07 14.68 -36.27
C PHE A 541 -14.75 14.45 -37.64
N ALA A 542 -16.00 13.99 -37.61
CA ALA A 542 -16.75 13.69 -38.84
C ALA A 542 -17.37 14.95 -39.44
N LYS A 543 -17.38 15.03 -40.78
CA LYS A 543 -18.15 16.04 -41.55
C LYS A 543 -19.45 15.46 -42.09
N GLU A 544 -19.42 14.20 -42.50
CA GLU A 544 -20.54 13.46 -43.05
C GLU A 544 -20.47 12.00 -42.56
N ILE A 545 -21.63 11.39 -42.29
CA ILE A 545 -21.69 10.03 -41.77
C ILE A 545 -22.76 9.26 -42.54
N LEU A 546 -22.31 8.21 -43.24
CA LEU A 546 -23.19 7.28 -43.94
C LEU A 546 -23.10 5.92 -43.21
N VAL A 547 -24.25 5.40 -42.82
CA VAL A 547 -24.37 4.08 -42.21
C VAL A 547 -25.07 3.14 -43.18
N GLN A 548 -24.49 1.99 -43.46
CA GLN A 548 -24.98 1.00 -44.38
C GLN A 548 -24.59 -0.41 -43.97
N THR A 549 -25.13 -1.43 -44.60
CA THR A 549 -24.82 -2.85 -44.29
C THR A 549 -24.00 -3.52 -45.38
N ASP A 550 -23.67 -2.82 -46.44
CA ASP A 550 -22.82 -3.29 -47.53
C ASP A 550 -21.72 -2.26 -47.88
N LYS A 551 -20.81 -2.62 -48.78
CA LYS A 551 -19.68 -1.77 -49.19
C LYS A 551 -19.96 -0.92 -50.45
N ASN A 552 -21.18 -0.83 -50.87
CA ASN A 552 -21.52 -0.12 -52.10
C ASN A 552 -21.22 1.38 -52.02
N GLY A 553 -20.60 1.93 -53.05
CA GLY A 553 -20.27 3.36 -53.13
C GLY A 553 -19.05 3.80 -52.34
N ILE A 554 -18.29 2.87 -51.74
CA ILE A 554 -17.05 3.17 -51.00
C ILE A 554 -15.86 2.99 -51.95
N SER A 555 -14.97 3.98 -51.98
CA SER A 555 -13.75 3.94 -52.79
C SER A 555 -12.81 2.84 -52.34
N GLU A 556 -12.10 2.21 -53.29
CA GLU A 556 -11.11 1.15 -52.97
C GLU A 556 -9.89 1.67 -52.20
N ASP A 557 -9.57 2.95 -52.34
CA ASP A 557 -8.44 3.61 -51.63
C ASP A 557 -8.83 4.14 -50.24
N ALA A 558 -10.07 3.95 -49.81
CA ALA A 558 -10.50 4.39 -48.48
C ALA A 558 -9.78 3.64 -47.37
N VAL A 559 -9.30 4.40 -46.38
CA VAL A 559 -8.67 3.85 -45.17
C VAL A 559 -9.73 3.18 -44.31
N SER A 560 -9.52 1.92 -43.96
CA SER A 560 -10.47 1.14 -43.19
C SER A 560 -10.04 0.97 -41.73
N VAL A 561 -11.02 1.06 -40.83
CA VAL A 561 -10.91 0.75 -39.40
C VAL A 561 -11.85 -0.41 -39.11
N VAL A 562 -11.31 -1.54 -38.75
CA VAL A 562 -12.09 -2.74 -38.42
C VAL A 562 -12.35 -2.75 -36.91
N VAL A 563 -13.62 -2.86 -36.55
CA VAL A 563 -14.09 -3.00 -35.16
C VAL A 563 -14.95 -4.25 -35.02
N SER A 564 -15.35 -4.60 -33.80
CA SER A 564 -16.05 -5.87 -33.49
C SER A 564 -17.36 -6.08 -34.28
N ASN A 565 -18.07 -5.01 -34.58
CA ASN A 565 -19.43 -5.05 -35.18
C ASN A 565 -19.60 -4.20 -36.43
N ALA A 566 -18.53 -3.57 -36.94
CA ALA A 566 -18.55 -2.74 -38.16
C ALA A 566 -17.16 -2.62 -38.80
N VAL A 567 -17.15 -2.13 -40.05
CA VAL A 567 -15.95 -1.60 -40.70
C VAL A 567 -16.20 -0.16 -41.08
N VAL A 568 -15.35 0.74 -40.62
CA VAL A 568 -15.47 2.16 -40.95
C VAL A 568 -14.48 2.51 -42.04
N TYR A 569 -14.92 3.15 -43.07
CA TYR A 569 -14.11 3.62 -44.17
C TYR A 569 -14.04 5.14 -44.17
N MET A 570 -12.83 5.67 -44.34
CA MET A 570 -12.54 7.10 -44.45
C MET A 570 -11.87 7.38 -45.79
N PRO A 571 -12.43 8.27 -46.63
CA PRO A 571 -11.79 8.64 -47.89
C PRO A 571 -10.38 9.16 -47.66
N LEU A 572 -9.41 8.65 -48.43
CA LEU A 572 -8.01 9.01 -48.27
C LEU A 572 -7.77 10.52 -48.49
N GLU A 573 -8.48 11.13 -49.40
CA GLU A 573 -8.44 12.57 -49.70
C GLU A 573 -8.87 13.46 -48.53
N ASP A 574 -9.73 12.94 -47.67
CA ASP A 574 -10.15 13.63 -46.45
C ASP A 574 -9.07 13.58 -45.36
N LEU A 575 -8.24 12.55 -45.34
CA LEU A 575 -7.20 12.34 -44.31
C LEU A 575 -5.90 13.05 -44.64
N ILE A 576 -5.47 13.02 -45.90
CA ILE A 576 -4.19 13.59 -46.33
C ILE A 576 -4.39 14.56 -47.50
N ASP A 577 -3.59 15.59 -47.51
CA ASP A 577 -3.37 16.44 -48.67
C ASP A 577 -2.29 15.77 -49.52
N LYS A 578 -2.71 15.07 -50.57
CA LYS A 578 -1.79 14.26 -51.38
C LYS A 578 -0.56 15.06 -51.80
N ASP A 579 -0.75 16.29 -52.24
CA ASP A 579 0.34 17.12 -52.75
C ASP A 579 1.34 17.51 -51.61
N LYS A 580 0.81 17.94 -50.46
CA LYS A 580 1.63 18.27 -49.30
C LYS A 580 2.34 17.06 -48.69
N GLU A 581 1.66 15.91 -48.67
CA GLU A 581 2.25 14.68 -48.14
C GLU A 581 3.33 14.14 -49.08
N ILE A 582 3.13 14.22 -50.40
CA ILE A 582 4.17 13.92 -51.39
C ILE A 582 5.36 14.86 -51.21
N GLU A 583 5.13 16.16 -51.00
CA GLU A 583 6.21 17.12 -50.72
C GLU A 583 6.97 16.79 -49.44
N ARG A 584 6.22 16.48 -48.36
CA ARG A 584 6.81 16.08 -47.07
C ARG A 584 7.66 14.82 -47.19
N LEU A 585 7.12 13.75 -47.80
CA LEU A 585 7.81 12.49 -48.00
C LEU A 585 9.01 12.64 -48.93
N THR A 586 8.95 13.53 -49.92
CA THR A 586 10.06 13.84 -50.79
C THR A 586 11.20 14.52 -50.01
N LYS A 587 10.87 15.52 -49.17
CA LYS A 587 11.86 16.19 -48.30
C LYS A 587 12.46 15.20 -47.31
N GLU A 588 11.66 14.30 -46.74
CA GLU A 588 12.15 13.27 -45.83
C GLU A 588 13.05 12.25 -46.54
N THR A 589 12.76 11.88 -47.77
CA THR A 589 13.60 11.05 -48.63
C THR A 589 14.96 11.72 -48.85
N GLU A 590 14.97 13.04 -49.16
CA GLU A 590 16.21 13.80 -49.29
C GLU A 590 17.02 13.86 -48.01
N ARG A 591 16.35 14.08 -46.85
CA ARG A 591 16.98 14.07 -45.52
C ARG A 591 17.62 12.72 -45.23
N LEU A 592 16.86 11.63 -45.37
CA LEU A 592 17.33 10.26 -45.14
C LEU A 592 18.48 9.90 -46.08
N THR A 593 18.44 10.33 -47.35
CA THR A 593 19.54 10.13 -48.30
C THR A 593 20.84 10.78 -47.82
N LYS A 594 20.77 12.01 -47.30
CA LYS A 594 21.95 12.70 -46.73
C LYS A 594 22.47 11.98 -45.46
N GLU A 595 21.58 11.53 -44.56
CA GLU A 595 22.00 10.82 -43.36
C GLU A 595 22.58 9.43 -43.67
N ILE A 596 22.04 8.69 -44.62
CA ILE A 596 22.59 7.41 -45.08
C ILE A 596 24.00 7.64 -45.69
N ALA A 597 24.14 8.62 -46.58
CA ALA A 597 25.43 8.94 -47.18
C ALA A 597 26.47 9.38 -46.13
N ARG A 598 26.06 10.13 -45.10
CA ARG A 598 26.90 10.51 -43.97
C ARG A 598 27.38 9.29 -43.18
N CYS A 599 26.45 8.38 -42.80
CA CYS A 599 26.80 7.17 -42.06
C CYS A 599 27.71 6.24 -42.90
N GLU A 600 27.39 6.04 -44.18
CA GLU A 600 28.22 5.26 -45.10
C GLU A 600 29.62 5.87 -45.29
N GLY A 601 29.68 7.20 -45.39
CA GLY A 601 30.97 7.93 -45.47
C GLY A 601 31.81 7.74 -44.21
N MET A 602 31.20 7.76 -43.04
CA MET A 602 31.90 7.49 -41.77
C MET A 602 32.38 6.03 -41.68
N LEU A 603 31.52 5.08 -42.04
CA LEU A 603 31.85 3.66 -41.98
C LEU A 603 32.82 3.21 -43.06
N ASN A 604 32.94 3.94 -44.17
CA ASN A 604 33.93 3.71 -45.20
C ASN A 604 35.30 4.43 -44.93
N ASN A 605 35.38 5.26 -43.88
CA ASN A 605 36.62 5.93 -43.51
C ASN A 605 37.49 5.01 -42.64
N PRO A 606 38.67 4.52 -43.13
CA PRO A 606 39.55 3.62 -42.38
C PRO A 606 40.01 4.21 -41.04
N ASN A 607 40.17 5.55 -40.96
CA ASN A 607 40.58 6.21 -39.74
C ASN A 607 39.49 6.21 -38.66
N PHE A 608 38.20 6.18 -39.04
CA PHE A 608 37.10 6.04 -38.10
C PHE A 608 36.96 4.59 -37.65
N VAL A 609 36.91 3.65 -38.59
CA VAL A 609 36.65 2.23 -38.28
C VAL A 609 37.78 1.60 -37.46
N ASN A 610 39.06 1.99 -37.72
CA ASN A 610 40.21 1.38 -37.07
C ASN A 610 40.66 2.10 -35.78
N LYS A 611 40.25 3.37 -35.55
CA LYS A 611 40.68 4.16 -34.39
C LYS A 611 39.58 4.54 -33.40
N ALA A 612 38.32 4.45 -33.79
CA ALA A 612 37.20 4.72 -32.88
C ALA A 612 36.90 3.51 -31.98
N PRO A 613 36.40 3.71 -30.75
CA PRO A 613 35.90 2.61 -29.90
C PRO A 613 34.84 1.77 -30.62
N ALA A 614 34.93 0.45 -30.51
CA ALA A 614 34.02 -0.49 -31.18
C ALA A 614 32.51 -0.14 -30.96
N ALA A 615 32.16 0.28 -29.76
CA ALA A 615 30.78 0.70 -29.43
C ALA A 615 30.30 1.94 -30.27
N LYS A 616 31.20 2.84 -30.71
CA LYS A 616 30.84 3.95 -31.59
C LYS A 616 30.66 3.52 -33.03
N VAL A 617 31.46 2.57 -33.49
CA VAL A 617 31.35 2.00 -34.86
C VAL A 617 30.04 1.21 -34.97
N ASP A 618 29.72 0.42 -33.95
CA ASP A 618 28.48 -0.38 -33.94
C ASP A 618 27.22 0.52 -33.82
N ALA A 619 27.26 1.54 -32.98
CA ALA A 619 26.20 2.54 -32.93
C ALA A 619 25.95 3.26 -34.27
N GLU A 620 26.99 3.49 -35.08
CA GLU A 620 26.82 4.10 -36.41
C GLU A 620 26.31 3.11 -37.47
N LYS A 621 26.63 1.80 -37.32
CA LYS A 621 26.02 0.73 -38.14
C LYS A 621 24.52 0.58 -37.84
N ASP A 622 24.15 0.62 -36.57
CA ASP A 622 22.74 0.53 -36.14
C ASP A 622 21.94 1.74 -36.65
N LYS A 623 22.51 2.95 -36.62
CA LYS A 623 21.87 4.12 -37.21
C LYS A 623 21.69 3.97 -38.71
N LEU A 624 22.72 3.47 -39.43
CA LEU A 624 22.64 3.26 -40.86
C LEU A 624 21.52 2.27 -41.21
N ALA A 625 21.45 1.14 -40.48
CA ALA A 625 20.40 0.13 -40.66
C ALA A 625 19.01 0.74 -40.44
N LYS A 626 18.85 1.52 -39.37
CA LYS A 626 17.59 2.22 -39.05
C LYS A 626 17.20 3.25 -40.11
N TYR A 627 18.15 4.03 -40.63
CA TYR A 627 17.85 4.99 -41.67
C TYR A 627 17.49 4.33 -43.02
N LYS A 628 18.11 3.19 -43.35
CA LYS A 628 17.71 2.39 -44.52
C LYS A 628 16.31 1.83 -44.40
N GLU A 629 15.96 1.26 -43.25
CA GLU A 629 14.60 0.81 -42.99
C GLU A 629 13.56 1.94 -43.09
N MET A 630 13.87 3.11 -42.52
CA MET A 630 13.03 4.29 -42.65
C MET A 630 12.89 4.74 -44.10
N MET A 631 13.97 4.73 -44.88
CA MET A 631 13.98 5.06 -46.31
C MET A 631 13.04 4.15 -47.12
N ASP A 632 13.12 2.85 -46.86
CA ASP A 632 12.26 1.87 -47.59
C ASP A 632 10.78 2.08 -47.25
N LYS A 633 10.45 2.36 -46.00
CA LYS A 633 9.08 2.72 -45.58
C LYS A 633 8.60 4.00 -46.27
N VAL A 634 9.41 5.06 -46.28
CA VAL A 634 9.06 6.35 -46.90
C VAL A 634 8.90 6.20 -48.41
N LYS A 635 9.76 5.44 -49.08
CA LYS A 635 9.62 5.17 -50.53
C LYS A 635 8.36 4.38 -50.85
N GLY A 636 8.04 3.35 -50.04
CA GLY A 636 6.80 2.57 -50.22
C GLY A 636 5.55 3.44 -50.09
N GLN A 637 5.51 4.35 -49.11
CA GLN A 637 4.42 5.32 -48.95
C GLN A 637 4.32 6.30 -50.14
N LEU A 638 5.47 6.78 -50.61
CA LEU A 638 5.53 7.71 -51.74
C LEU A 638 5.04 7.06 -53.08
N GLU A 639 5.34 5.79 -53.28
CA GLU A 639 4.84 5.01 -54.41
C GLU A 639 3.33 4.75 -54.32
N GLN A 640 2.81 4.48 -53.12
CA GLN A 640 1.37 4.31 -52.91
C GLN A 640 0.58 5.61 -53.18
N LEU A 641 1.12 6.76 -52.78
CA LEU A 641 0.47 8.06 -52.98
C LEU A 641 0.54 8.58 -54.43
N LYS A 642 1.51 8.10 -55.24
CA LYS A 642 1.67 8.46 -56.64
C LYS A 642 0.86 7.60 -57.60
N LYS A 643 0.36 6.46 -57.11
CA LYS A 643 -0.63 5.63 -57.81
C LYS A 643 -2.02 6.21 -57.63
#